data_42f77a8c6141891fc3000bd3d271e6fb
#
_entry.id   42f77a8c6141891fc3000bd3d271e6fb
#
_cell.length_a   1.000
_cell.length_b   1.000
_cell.length_c   1.000
_cell.angle_alpha   90.00
_cell.angle_beta   90.00
_cell.angle_gamma   90.00
#
_symmetry.space_group_name_H-M   'P 1'
#
loop_
_entity.id
_entity.type
_entity.pdbx_description
1 polymer ?
#
loop_
_entity_poly.entity_id
_entity_poly.type
_entity_poly.pdbx_seq_one_letter_code
_entity_poly.pdbx_strand_id
1 'polypeptide(L)'
;MTPMMRHYADVKDQHPYALLMYRVGDFFETFFQDAITIARELELVLTSKDAGKAIGRVPLSGIPHHALERYCVQLVAKGYAVAICDQVEDPAVAQGLVKREVTRIITPGTVIEEGMLSARRNNFLAAVVIAGEHWGLAHADVSTGEFLTTQSTDLDQLAQELMRLQPAEILVPTNAPDVGALLRPGEKSDRLPECLPPQFCYTFRRQTPFTQTEAKQRLLESLKLRSLEGVGCNHLSLATRAAGGLLEYLEDTQKACLAPLQTLSTYAITEFLVIDHQTRRNLEITQTCRDGIYQGSLLWALDKTVTAMGGRALRRWLLQPLLSISGIQARQDTIEELVTHGSLRQQLQQLLKQIYDLERLAGRAGSGTANGRDLVAMADSFAKLPDLAALMRHANSPYLVKLQHVPPELDELGSVLRSHLVETPPLYLTDGNLIRPGVNAQLDELRLQITTDEQWIANLETTERTRTGISNLKVGYTKAFGYYISISRSKADLAPTNYTRKQTLTNEERYITDELKTVEARLVRLNEEAHRLEYDIFISLRDQVAAHVSLIREVASKVSAADVLAALAEVAIYQGYARPEIVSGRPVFIEDGRHPVVEQSLPAGFFVPNDTGLGSVNAEVPATTPDLIILTGPNASGKSCYLRQVGLVQLMAQVGSFVPAKSAMLGVCDRIFTRVGAVDDLATGQSTFMVEMNETANILNHATPQSLVLLDEIGRGTATFDGLSIAWAVAEYLASDIGARTIFATHYHELNELASLLSNVENYQVTVKEMPDQIIFLHQVRPGGADKSYGIEAGRLAGLPPSVISRAKQVMGQIEQHSKIAVGLRENKTDVISKAAAKAETTTKKKKRRKKPNATTPEPKQTTETLSESMVNFPLEPSPEEQLDMFG
;
A
#
# COMPACT_ATOMS: atom_id res chain seq x y z
N MET A 1 21.50 -34.05 -25.61
CA MET A 1 20.92 -33.43 -24.41
C MET A 1 20.50 -34.52 -23.42
N THR A 2 20.89 -34.44 -22.18
CA THR A 2 20.46 -35.40 -21.15
C THR A 2 18.94 -35.30 -20.94
N PRO A 3 18.24 -36.36 -20.47
CA PRO A 3 16.79 -36.31 -20.22
C PRO A 3 16.38 -35.14 -19.29
N MET A 4 17.15 -34.90 -18.23
CA MET A 4 16.93 -33.80 -17.29
C MET A 4 17.04 -32.42 -17.95
N MET A 5 18.08 -32.21 -18.77
CA MET A 5 18.29 -30.95 -19.50
C MET A 5 17.22 -30.68 -20.55
N ARG A 6 16.70 -31.74 -21.17
CA ARG A 6 15.57 -31.61 -22.10
C ARG A 6 14.32 -31.14 -21.37
N HIS A 7 14.00 -31.81 -20.27
CA HIS A 7 12.84 -31.40 -19.43
C HIS A 7 13.01 -29.97 -18.89
N TYR A 8 14.23 -29.57 -18.47
CA TYR A 8 14.50 -28.17 -18.07
C TYR A 8 14.20 -27.19 -19.21
N ALA A 9 14.66 -27.48 -20.44
CA ALA A 9 14.41 -26.65 -21.61
C ALA A 9 12.91 -26.58 -21.95
N ASP A 10 12.21 -27.71 -21.93
CA ASP A 10 10.77 -27.78 -22.20
C ASP A 10 9.95 -26.93 -21.17
N VAL A 11 10.35 -26.97 -19.89
CA VAL A 11 9.71 -26.14 -18.85
C VAL A 11 10.07 -24.66 -19.03
N LYS A 12 11.32 -24.35 -19.39
CA LYS A 12 11.75 -22.98 -19.66
C LYS A 12 11.03 -22.37 -20.85
N ASP A 13 10.80 -23.14 -21.91
CA ASP A 13 10.06 -22.68 -23.09
C ASP A 13 8.58 -22.36 -22.76
N GLN A 14 7.99 -23.01 -21.76
CA GLN A 14 6.66 -22.67 -21.26
C GLN A 14 6.65 -21.38 -20.40
N HIS A 15 7.77 -21.07 -19.73
CA HIS A 15 7.90 -19.91 -18.84
C HIS A 15 9.15 -19.07 -19.16
N PRO A 16 9.27 -18.53 -20.40
CA PRO A 16 10.49 -17.89 -20.88
C PRO A 16 10.86 -16.62 -20.09
N TYR A 17 9.87 -15.95 -19.52
CA TYR A 17 9.99 -14.71 -18.74
C TYR A 17 10.46 -14.91 -17.31
N ALA A 18 10.30 -16.10 -16.72
CA ALA A 18 10.61 -16.39 -15.34
C ALA A 18 11.99 -17.04 -15.20
N LEU A 19 12.75 -16.69 -14.18
CA LEU A 19 13.97 -17.39 -13.77
C LEU A 19 13.57 -18.77 -13.23
N LEU A 20 14.07 -19.85 -13.84
CA LEU A 20 13.64 -21.20 -13.50
C LEU A 20 14.53 -21.82 -12.43
N MET A 21 13.96 -22.01 -11.21
CA MET A 21 14.54 -22.77 -10.12
C MET A 21 14.10 -24.23 -10.23
N TYR A 22 15.02 -25.11 -10.61
CA TYR A 22 14.73 -26.51 -10.92
C TYR A 22 15.31 -27.44 -9.86
N ARG A 23 14.46 -28.19 -9.15
CA ARG A 23 14.85 -29.08 -8.05
C ARG A 23 15.70 -30.24 -8.53
N VAL A 24 16.91 -30.39 -7.97
CA VAL A 24 17.82 -31.51 -8.18
C VAL A 24 18.35 -31.97 -6.82
N GLY A 25 17.73 -33.00 -6.25
CA GLY A 25 18.05 -33.46 -4.90
C GLY A 25 17.85 -32.36 -3.85
N ASP A 26 18.91 -32.03 -3.11
CA ASP A 26 18.86 -31.01 -2.05
C ASP A 26 19.10 -29.58 -2.53
N PHE A 27 19.18 -29.37 -3.85
CA PHE A 27 19.42 -28.06 -4.46
C PHE A 27 18.32 -27.68 -5.42
N PHE A 28 18.08 -26.36 -5.57
CA PHE A 28 17.49 -25.78 -6.74
C PHE A 28 18.61 -25.31 -7.66
N GLU A 29 18.74 -25.96 -8.83
CA GLU A 29 19.75 -25.65 -9.84
C GLU A 29 19.13 -24.82 -10.98
N THR A 30 19.89 -23.94 -11.54
CA THR A 30 19.51 -23.11 -12.71
C THR A 30 20.57 -23.28 -13.78
N PHE A 31 20.15 -23.23 -15.04
CA PHE A 31 21.04 -23.50 -16.18
C PHE A 31 20.96 -22.38 -17.22
N PHE A 32 21.91 -22.40 -18.18
CA PHE A 32 21.99 -21.48 -19.30
C PHE A 32 22.02 -20.00 -18.85
N GLN A 33 21.21 -19.17 -19.51
CA GLN A 33 21.14 -17.73 -19.23
C GLN A 33 20.62 -17.41 -17.82
N ASP A 34 19.69 -18.22 -17.31
CA ASP A 34 19.16 -18.05 -15.93
C ASP A 34 20.26 -18.21 -14.90
N ALA A 35 21.17 -19.18 -15.09
CA ALA A 35 22.31 -19.37 -14.19
C ALA A 35 23.25 -18.14 -14.15
N ILE A 36 23.50 -17.52 -15.30
CA ILE A 36 24.35 -16.33 -15.41
C ILE A 36 23.67 -15.15 -14.70
N THR A 37 22.37 -14.96 -14.94
CA THR A 37 21.58 -13.91 -14.32
C THR A 37 21.52 -14.06 -12.80
N ILE A 38 21.16 -15.25 -12.32
CA ILE A 38 21.06 -15.56 -10.88
C ILE A 38 22.40 -15.43 -10.17
N ALA A 39 23.49 -15.94 -10.80
CA ALA A 39 24.83 -15.82 -10.22
C ALA A 39 25.25 -14.35 -10.07
N ARG A 40 24.94 -13.51 -11.04
CA ARG A 40 25.22 -12.07 -11.01
C ARG A 40 24.38 -11.35 -9.97
N GLU A 41 23.05 -11.58 -9.98
CA GLU A 41 22.11 -10.83 -9.11
C GLU A 41 22.22 -11.21 -7.64
N LEU A 42 22.62 -12.45 -7.34
CA LEU A 42 22.72 -12.97 -5.99
C LEU A 42 24.16 -13.16 -5.50
N GLU A 43 25.15 -12.77 -6.31
CA GLU A 43 26.59 -12.93 -6.04
C GLU A 43 26.98 -14.41 -5.76
N LEU A 44 26.35 -15.35 -6.49
CA LEU A 44 26.60 -16.77 -6.35
C LEU A 44 27.70 -17.27 -7.28
N VAL A 45 28.26 -18.41 -6.94
CA VAL A 45 29.29 -19.07 -7.76
C VAL A 45 28.64 -19.58 -9.06
N LEU A 46 29.17 -19.12 -10.19
CA LEU A 46 28.83 -19.66 -11.50
C LEU A 46 29.79 -20.83 -11.82
N THR A 47 29.24 -22.01 -12.03
CA THR A 47 29.97 -23.23 -12.39
C THR A 47 29.42 -23.79 -13.71
N SER A 48 29.72 -25.03 -14.05
CA SER A 48 29.23 -25.65 -15.29
C SER A 48 28.92 -27.14 -15.11
N LYS A 49 27.87 -27.63 -15.78
CA LYS A 49 27.41 -29.01 -15.78
C LYS A 49 27.42 -29.58 -17.21
N ASP A 50 27.71 -30.85 -17.37
CA ASP A 50 27.66 -31.52 -18.70
C ASP A 50 26.18 -31.75 -19.08
N ALA A 51 25.78 -31.17 -20.20
CA ALA A 51 24.45 -31.28 -20.81
C ALA A 51 24.31 -32.38 -21.86
N GLY A 52 25.39 -33.16 -22.08
CA GLY A 52 25.47 -34.24 -23.02
C GLY A 52 26.24 -33.90 -24.30
N LYS A 53 26.67 -34.94 -25.06
CA LYS A 53 27.59 -34.82 -26.19
C LYS A 53 27.19 -33.80 -27.28
N ALA A 54 25.93 -33.46 -27.43
CA ALA A 54 25.44 -32.53 -28.44
C ALA A 54 25.57 -31.04 -28.02
N ILE A 55 25.60 -30.72 -26.72
CA ILE A 55 25.62 -29.34 -26.21
C ILE A 55 26.91 -29.04 -25.43
N GLY A 56 27.51 -30.08 -24.80
CA GLY A 56 28.69 -29.91 -23.96
C GLY A 56 28.37 -29.34 -22.58
N ARG A 57 29.27 -28.52 -22.02
CA ARG A 57 29.10 -27.92 -20.68
C ARG A 57 28.31 -26.64 -20.77
N VAL A 58 27.29 -26.53 -19.91
CA VAL A 58 26.42 -25.34 -19.79
C VAL A 58 26.65 -24.65 -18.45
N PRO A 59 26.46 -23.31 -18.37
CA PRO A 59 26.50 -22.58 -17.10
C PRO A 59 25.50 -23.18 -16.09
N LEU A 60 25.91 -23.26 -14.84
CA LEU A 60 25.15 -23.76 -13.71
C LEU A 60 25.35 -22.83 -12.50
N SER A 61 24.28 -22.44 -11.85
CA SER A 61 24.26 -21.90 -10.49
C SER A 61 23.21 -22.62 -9.69
N GLY A 62 23.35 -22.70 -8.37
CA GLY A 62 22.38 -23.42 -7.54
C GLY A 62 22.39 -22.94 -6.11
N ILE A 63 21.26 -23.13 -5.45
CA ILE A 63 21.01 -22.78 -4.06
C ILE A 63 20.50 -24.01 -3.29
N PRO A 64 20.82 -24.16 -2.00
CA PRO A 64 20.22 -25.18 -1.16
C PRO A 64 18.69 -25.01 -1.09
N HIS A 65 17.96 -26.15 -1.12
CA HIS A 65 16.49 -26.07 -1.17
C HIS A 65 15.87 -25.30 0.02
N HIS A 66 16.45 -25.46 1.21
CA HIS A 66 15.98 -24.76 2.43
C HIS A 66 16.24 -23.26 2.41
N ALA A 67 17.06 -22.77 1.49
CA ALA A 67 17.37 -21.34 1.33
C ALA A 67 16.56 -20.68 0.19
N LEU A 68 15.68 -21.42 -0.50
CA LEU A 68 14.92 -20.95 -1.66
C LEU A 68 14.21 -19.63 -1.40
N GLU A 69 13.42 -19.55 -0.32
CA GLU A 69 12.66 -18.34 0.02
C GLU A 69 13.54 -17.10 0.14
N ARG A 70 14.68 -17.22 0.84
CA ARG A 70 15.61 -16.10 1.04
C ARG A 70 16.15 -15.54 -0.27
N TYR A 71 16.43 -16.40 -1.23
CA TYR A 71 16.96 -15.98 -2.54
C TYR A 71 15.86 -15.51 -3.47
N CYS A 72 14.67 -16.10 -3.41
CA CYS A 72 13.49 -15.60 -4.13
C CYS A 72 13.13 -14.17 -3.69
N VAL A 73 13.17 -13.85 -2.38
CA VAL A 73 13.00 -12.48 -1.87
C VAL A 73 13.87 -11.48 -2.62
N GLN A 74 15.16 -11.79 -2.77
CA GLN A 74 16.11 -10.87 -3.39
C GLN A 74 15.87 -10.69 -4.89
N LEU A 75 15.50 -11.75 -5.60
CA LEU A 75 15.20 -11.70 -7.03
C LEU A 75 13.90 -10.95 -7.31
N VAL A 76 12.85 -11.25 -6.54
CA VAL A 76 11.53 -10.60 -6.69
C VAL A 76 11.60 -9.12 -6.33
N ALA A 77 12.36 -8.75 -5.29
CA ALA A 77 12.61 -7.35 -4.94
C ALA A 77 13.33 -6.56 -6.05
N LYS A 78 14.11 -7.26 -6.89
CA LYS A 78 14.75 -6.68 -8.10
C LYS A 78 13.84 -6.72 -9.33
N GLY A 79 12.57 -7.12 -9.19
CA GLY A 79 11.59 -7.18 -10.28
C GLY A 79 11.68 -8.41 -11.17
N TYR A 80 12.28 -9.53 -10.72
CA TYR A 80 12.28 -10.77 -11.48
C TYR A 80 11.10 -11.67 -11.11
N ALA A 81 10.51 -12.35 -12.10
CA ALA A 81 9.63 -13.49 -11.87
C ALA A 81 10.47 -14.76 -11.65
N VAL A 82 10.08 -15.62 -10.72
CA VAL A 82 10.76 -16.87 -10.39
C VAL A 82 9.79 -18.03 -10.49
N ALA A 83 10.06 -18.98 -11.40
CA ALA A 83 9.30 -20.23 -11.53
C ALA A 83 9.95 -21.33 -10.68
N ILE A 84 9.19 -21.92 -9.77
CA ILE A 84 9.63 -23.01 -8.90
C ILE A 84 9.18 -24.32 -9.50
N CYS A 85 10.14 -25.11 -10.01
CA CYS A 85 9.91 -26.46 -10.53
C CYS A 85 10.39 -27.47 -9.49
N ASP A 86 9.45 -28.06 -8.76
CA ASP A 86 9.73 -29.02 -7.70
C ASP A 86 9.39 -30.46 -8.09
N GLN A 87 9.86 -31.42 -7.31
CA GLN A 87 9.57 -32.83 -7.46
C GLN A 87 8.16 -33.11 -6.93
N VAL A 88 7.30 -33.65 -7.79
CA VAL A 88 5.90 -33.99 -7.46
C VAL A 88 5.70 -35.49 -7.29
N GLU A 89 6.79 -36.28 -7.35
CA GLU A 89 6.82 -37.72 -7.18
C GLU A 89 7.90 -38.10 -6.16
N ASP A 90 7.64 -39.09 -5.35
CA ASP A 90 8.61 -39.62 -4.40
C ASP A 90 9.81 -40.25 -5.12
N PRO A 91 11.04 -39.77 -4.86
CA PRO A 91 12.26 -40.33 -5.48
C PRO A 91 12.46 -41.85 -5.20
N ALA A 92 11.91 -42.39 -4.11
CA ALA A 92 12.02 -43.79 -3.75
C ALA A 92 11.15 -44.72 -4.61
N VAL A 93 10.09 -44.18 -5.23
CA VAL A 93 9.13 -44.97 -6.04
C VAL A 93 9.31 -44.71 -7.53
N ALA A 94 10.02 -43.62 -7.90
CA ALA A 94 10.18 -43.19 -9.29
C ALA A 94 10.93 -44.22 -10.14
N GLN A 95 10.34 -44.62 -11.27
CA GLN A 95 11.01 -45.41 -12.31
C GLN A 95 11.64 -44.50 -13.37
N GLY A 96 12.89 -44.06 -13.13
CA GLY A 96 13.61 -43.19 -14.06
C GLY A 96 13.82 -41.75 -13.54
N LEU A 97 13.52 -40.74 -14.37
CA LEU A 97 13.60 -39.35 -13.94
C LEU A 97 12.40 -39.00 -13.06
N VAL A 98 12.63 -38.65 -11.80
CA VAL A 98 11.57 -38.17 -10.90
C VAL A 98 10.75 -37.08 -11.56
N LYS A 99 9.42 -37.17 -11.52
CA LYS A 99 8.50 -36.21 -12.13
C LYS A 99 8.65 -34.86 -11.43
N ARG A 100 8.77 -33.80 -12.25
CA ARG A 100 8.87 -32.43 -11.77
C ARG A 100 7.88 -31.55 -12.55
N GLU A 101 7.26 -30.63 -11.84
CA GLU A 101 6.32 -29.66 -12.42
C GLU A 101 6.55 -28.28 -11.80
N VAL A 102 6.15 -27.23 -12.54
CA VAL A 102 6.11 -25.88 -11.96
C VAL A 102 4.96 -25.83 -11.01
N THR A 103 5.28 -25.81 -9.72
CA THR A 103 4.31 -25.76 -8.62
C THR A 103 3.80 -24.34 -8.44
N ARG A 104 4.64 -23.34 -8.67
CA ARG A 104 4.30 -21.93 -8.48
C ARG A 104 5.23 -21.00 -9.24
N ILE A 105 4.71 -19.82 -9.63
CA ILE A 105 5.49 -18.70 -10.15
C ILE A 105 5.33 -17.53 -9.17
N ILE A 106 6.46 -17.08 -8.62
CA ILE A 106 6.51 -15.92 -7.71
C ILE A 106 6.86 -14.69 -8.55
N THR A 107 6.00 -13.68 -8.52
CA THR A 107 6.22 -12.37 -9.16
C THR A 107 6.08 -11.26 -8.12
N PRO A 108 6.50 -10.02 -8.41
CA PRO A 108 6.36 -8.93 -7.44
C PRO A 108 4.96 -8.74 -6.86
N GLY A 109 3.92 -8.96 -7.68
CA GLY A 109 2.50 -8.79 -7.27
C GLY A 109 1.85 -10.03 -6.64
N THR A 110 2.49 -11.20 -6.69
CA THR A 110 1.87 -12.48 -6.26
C THR A 110 2.50 -13.08 -5.00
N VAL A 111 3.27 -12.30 -4.26
CA VAL A 111 3.95 -12.72 -3.02
C VAL A 111 2.94 -12.92 -1.89
N ILE A 112 3.06 -14.05 -1.16
CA ILE A 112 2.24 -14.38 0.02
C ILE A 112 3.13 -14.55 1.28
N GLU A 113 4.40 -14.89 1.09
CA GLU A 113 5.33 -15.18 2.16
C GLU A 113 5.61 -13.95 3.04
N GLU A 114 5.50 -14.14 4.35
CA GLU A 114 5.70 -13.08 5.33
C GLU A 114 7.09 -12.44 5.23
N GLY A 115 8.13 -13.23 5.00
CA GLY A 115 9.51 -12.76 4.85
C GLY A 115 9.75 -11.88 3.62
N MET A 116 8.82 -11.87 2.65
CA MET A 116 8.88 -11.05 1.43
C MET A 116 8.02 -9.79 1.50
N LEU A 117 7.13 -9.67 2.50
CA LEU A 117 6.14 -8.61 2.60
C LEU A 117 6.50 -7.61 3.70
N SER A 118 6.28 -6.31 3.43
CA SER A 118 6.27 -5.31 4.49
C SER A 118 5.03 -5.47 5.36
N ALA A 119 5.19 -5.56 6.69
CA ALA A 119 4.06 -5.80 7.60
C ALA A 119 2.99 -4.70 7.53
N ARG A 120 3.41 -3.42 7.43
CA ARG A 120 2.53 -2.24 7.46
C ARG A 120 2.21 -1.68 6.07
N ARG A 121 2.40 -2.46 4.99
CA ARG A 121 2.10 -2.05 3.62
C ARG A 121 1.44 -3.19 2.85
N ASN A 122 0.42 -2.86 2.05
CA ASN A 122 -0.19 -3.79 1.11
C ASN A 122 0.76 -4.09 -0.05
N ASN A 123 0.61 -5.28 -0.66
CA ASN A 123 1.33 -5.69 -1.85
C ASN A 123 0.34 -5.88 -3.00
N PHE A 124 0.02 -4.78 -3.69
CA PHE A 124 -0.99 -4.81 -4.73
C PHE A 124 -0.46 -5.37 -6.06
N LEU A 125 -1.19 -6.32 -6.61
CA LEU A 125 -1.20 -6.66 -8.03
C LEU A 125 -2.30 -5.86 -8.71
N ALA A 126 -2.02 -5.17 -9.80
CA ALA A 126 -3.00 -4.41 -10.56
C ALA A 126 -3.16 -4.95 -11.98
N ALA A 127 -4.32 -4.73 -12.58
CA ALA A 127 -4.55 -4.98 -14.00
C ALA A 127 -5.25 -3.77 -14.63
N VAL A 128 -4.78 -3.34 -15.79
CA VAL A 128 -5.27 -2.14 -16.49
C VAL A 128 -5.76 -2.52 -17.88
N VAL A 129 -6.95 -2.04 -18.24
CA VAL A 129 -7.51 -2.14 -19.59
C VAL A 129 -7.84 -0.74 -20.09
N ILE A 130 -7.26 -0.34 -21.21
CA ILE A 130 -7.46 0.97 -21.82
C ILE A 130 -8.20 0.83 -23.16
N ALA A 131 -9.17 1.69 -23.40
CA ALA A 131 -9.93 1.75 -24.64
C ALA A 131 -10.22 3.23 -25.02
N GLY A 132 -9.34 3.81 -25.83
CA GLY A 132 -9.35 5.25 -26.12
C GLY A 132 -9.00 6.05 -24.85
N GLU A 133 -9.85 6.99 -24.47
CA GLU A 133 -9.72 7.76 -23.22
C GLU A 133 -10.31 7.06 -22.01
N HIS A 134 -11.05 5.96 -22.19
CA HIS A 134 -11.64 5.18 -21.11
C HIS A 134 -10.68 4.12 -20.58
N TRP A 135 -10.71 3.88 -19.28
CA TRP A 135 -9.90 2.85 -18.64
C TRP A 135 -10.66 2.12 -17.55
N GLY A 136 -10.26 0.87 -17.31
CA GLY A 136 -10.69 0.05 -16.18
C GLY A 136 -9.45 -0.46 -15.44
N LEU A 137 -9.50 -0.41 -14.12
CA LEU A 137 -8.47 -0.85 -13.21
C LEU A 137 -9.06 -1.86 -12.25
N ALA A 138 -8.37 -2.97 -12.05
CA ALA A 138 -8.62 -3.88 -10.93
C ALA A 138 -7.32 -4.04 -10.14
N HIS A 139 -7.42 -4.18 -8.83
CA HIS A 139 -6.28 -4.49 -7.99
C HIS A 139 -6.65 -5.48 -6.90
N ALA A 140 -5.67 -6.30 -6.52
CA ALA A 140 -5.81 -7.25 -5.44
C ALA A 140 -4.53 -7.31 -4.60
N ASP A 141 -4.68 -7.52 -3.30
CA ASP A 141 -3.59 -7.93 -2.40
C ASP A 141 -3.81 -9.41 -2.05
N VAL A 142 -3.00 -10.28 -2.65
CA VAL A 142 -3.14 -11.73 -2.47
C VAL A 142 -2.93 -12.15 -1.01
N SER A 143 -2.11 -11.42 -0.26
CA SER A 143 -1.81 -11.73 1.14
C SER A 143 -2.98 -11.46 2.09
N THR A 144 -3.77 -10.41 1.82
CA THR A 144 -4.94 -10.04 2.63
C THR A 144 -6.26 -10.51 2.00
N GLY A 145 -6.25 -10.75 0.68
CA GLY A 145 -7.39 -11.12 -0.12
C GLY A 145 -8.25 -9.96 -0.59
N GLU A 146 -7.83 -8.72 -0.38
CA GLU A 146 -8.51 -7.53 -0.91
C GLU A 146 -8.61 -7.59 -2.44
N PHE A 147 -9.80 -7.30 -3.00
CA PHE A 147 -10.04 -7.33 -4.44
C PHE A 147 -11.03 -6.24 -4.85
N LEU A 148 -10.53 -5.21 -5.51
CA LEU A 148 -11.28 -4.00 -5.85
C LEU A 148 -11.15 -3.68 -7.34
N THR A 149 -12.18 -3.00 -7.89
CA THR A 149 -12.17 -2.53 -9.27
C THR A 149 -12.82 -1.16 -9.42
N THR A 150 -12.37 -0.41 -10.43
CA THR A 150 -12.92 0.90 -10.79
C THR A 150 -12.79 1.15 -12.30
N GLN A 151 -13.53 2.14 -12.81
CA GLN A 151 -13.49 2.57 -14.21
C GLN A 151 -13.70 4.09 -14.30
N SER A 152 -12.99 4.75 -15.20
CA SER A 152 -13.17 6.19 -15.47
C SER A 152 -12.85 6.52 -16.94
N THR A 153 -13.01 7.79 -17.30
CA THR A 153 -12.85 8.32 -18.66
C THR A 153 -11.64 9.24 -18.83
N ASP A 154 -10.83 9.43 -17.80
CA ASP A 154 -9.71 10.35 -17.79
C ASP A 154 -8.41 9.58 -17.52
N LEU A 155 -7.51 9.53 -18.50
CA LEU A 155 -6.23 8.81 -18.40
C LEU A 155 -5.27 9.40 -17.35
N ASP A 156 -5.38 10.69 -17.04
CA ASP A 156 -4.57 11.30 -15.97
C ASP A 156 -5.00 10.75 -14.61
N GLN A 157 -6.30 10.49 -14.42
CA GLN A 157 -6.79 9.81 -13.21
C GLN A 157 -6.26 8.39 -13.07
N LEU A 158 -6.06 7.65 -14.17
CA LEU A 158 -5.43 6.32 -14.13
C LEU A 158 -4.01 6.41 -13.57
N ALA A 159 -3.20 7.32 -14.09
CA ALA A 159 -1.83 7.52 -13.62
C ALA A 159 -1.81 7.90 -12.13
N GLN A 160 -2.70 8.81 -11.71
CA GLN A 160 -2.83 9.22 -10.31
C GLN A 160 -3.25 8.09 -9.39
N GLU A 161 -4.16 7.21 -9.84
CA GLU A 161 -4.63 6.06 -9.09
C GLU A 161 -3.55 4.98 -8.95
N LEU A 162 -2.79 4.69 -10.02
CA LEU A 162 -1.62 3.82 -9.94
C LEU A 162 -0.55 4.37 -8.99
N MET A 163 -0.32 5.69 -9.03
CA MET A 163 0.58 6.37 -8.10
C MET A 163 0.07 6.38 -6.65
N ARG A 164 -1.24 6.28 -6.41
CA ARG A 164 -1.84 6.11 -5.08
C ARG A 164 -1.66 4.70 -4.55
N LEU A 165 -2.00 3.71 -5.37
CA LEU A 165 -1.94 2.29 -5.03
C LEU A 165 -0.51 1.80 -4.86
N GLN A 166 0.44 2.34 -5.62
CA GLN A 166 1.83 1.87 -5.65
C GLN A 166 1.92 0.36 -5.85
N PRO A 167 1.29 -0.21 -6.93
CA PRO A 167 1.28 -1.64 -7.14
C PRO A 167 2.69 -2.18 -7.35
N ALA A 168 2.95 -3.38 -6.85
CA ALA A 168 4.20 -4.08 -7.05
C ALA A 168 4.33 -4.60 -8.49
N GLU A 169 3.18 -4.86 -9.14
CA GLU A 169 3.11 -5.37 -10.52
C GLU A 169 1.80 -4.93 -11.18
N ILE A 170 1.87 -4.59 -12.48
CA ILE A 170 0.72 -4.15 -13.28
C ILE A 170 0.61 -5.04 -14.52
N LEU A 171 -0.55 -5.65 -14.70
CA LEU A 171 -0.87 -6.46 -15.87
C LEU A 171 -1.43 -5.59 -16.99
N VAL A 172 -0.88 -5.75 -18.20
CA VAL A 172 -1.33 -5.03 -19.40
C VAL A 172 -1.64 -6.03 -20.50
N PRO A 173 -2.87 -6.04 -21.05
CA PRO A 173 -3.23 -6.92 -22.16
C PRO A 173 -2.52 -6.51 -23.45
N THR A 174 -2.00 -7.49 -24.21
CA THR A 174 -1.33 -7.28 -25.49
C THR A 174 -1.70 -8.36 -26.50
N ASN A 175 -1.70 -8.00 -27.78
CA ASN A 175 -1.83 -8.94 -28.90
C ASN A 175 -0.46 -9.36 -29.47
N ALA A 176 0.64 -8.87 -28.91
CA ALA A 176 1.97 -9.17 -29.38
C ALA A 176 2.42 -10.60 -29.00
N PRO A 177 3.35 -11.23 -29.76
CA PRO A 177 3.79 -12.60 -29.51
C PRO A 177 4.57 -12.78 -28.20
N ASP A 178 5.18 -11.71 -27.63
CA ASP A 178 5.99 -11.78 -26.40
C ASP A 178 5.12 -11.67 -25.14
N VAL A 179 4.16 -12.56 -25.05
CA VAL A 179 3.30 -12.68 -23.87
C VAL A 179 4.11 -13.20 -22.70
N GLY A 180 3.91 -12.59 -21.52
CA GLY A 180 4.61 -12.94 -20.29
C GLY A 180 5.90 -12.14 -20.05
N ALA A 181 6.31 -11.25 -20.97
CA ALA A 181 7.44 -10.35 -20.72
C ALA A 181 7.15 -9.45 -19.52
N LEU A 182 8.04 -9.47 -18.54
CA LEU A 182 8.00 -8.61 -17.36
C LEU A 182 9.00 -7.47 -17.58
N LEU A 183 8.48 -6.24 -17.62
CA LEU A 183 9.30 -5.03 -17.62
C LEU A 183 9.58 -4.61 -16.19
N ARG A 184 10.83 -4.41 -15.85
CA ARG A 184 11.24 -3.90 -14.55
C ARG A 184 11.09 -2.37 -14.48
N PRO A 185 11.05 -1.79 -13.27
CA PRO A 185 10.96 -0.35 -13.11
C PRO A 185 12.03 0.40 -13.91
N GLY A 186 11.60 1.37 -14.71
CA GLY A 186 12.47 2.18 -15.58
C GLY A 186 12.85 1.55 -16.93
N GLU A 187 12.49 0.30 -17.19
CA GLU A 187 12.66 -0.29 -18.53
C GLU A 187 11.62 0.28 -19.48
N LYS A 188 12.08 0.74 -20.65
CA LYS A 188 11.21 1.31 -21.69
C LYS A 188 10.77 0.22 -22.66
N SER A 189 9.53 0.31 -23.10
CA SER A 189 8.98 -0.52 -24.19
C SER A 189 8.01 0.33 -25.01
N ASP A 190 8.14 0.27 -26.32
CA ASP A 190 7.22 0.94 -27.26
C ASP A 190 5.78 0.38 -27.19
N ARG A 191 5.58 -0.69 -26.44
CA ARG A 191 4.27 -1.35 -26.22
C ARG A 191 3.55 -0.84 -24.98
N LEU A 192 4.26 -0.16 -24.09
CA LEU A 192 3.66 0.40 -22.90
C LEU A 192 2.96 1.71 -23.29
N PRO A 193 1.64 1.87 -23.04
CA PRO A 193 0.94 3.12 -23.24
C PRO A 193 1.63 4.28 -22.51
N GLU A 194 1.78 5.42 -23.18
CA GLU A 194 2.49 6.60 -22.66
C GLU A 194 1.87 7.14 -21.36
N CYS A 195 0.56 6.92 -21.15
CA CYS A 195 -0.14 7.33 -19.94
C CYS A 195 0.24 6.50 -18.69
N LEU A 196 0.95 5.37 -18.87
CA LEU A 196 1.34 4.52 -17.74
C LEU A 196 2.70 4.94 -17.16
N PRO A 197 2.80 5.17 -15.83
CA PRO A 197 4.03 5.63 -15.18
C PRO A 197 5.16 4.58 -15.29
N PRO A 198 6.38 4.94 -15.74
CA PRO A 198 7.44 3.97 -16.03
C PRO A 198 8.12 3.35 -14.81
N GLN A 199 7.82 3.82 -13.60
CA GLN A 199 8.47 3.36 -12.36
C GLN A 199 7.91 2.06 -11.78
N PHE A 200 6.92 1.45 -12.40
CA PHE A 200 6.32 0.19 -11.95
C PHE A 200 6.83 -1.02 -12.75
N CYS A 201 6.64 -2.21 -12.20
CA CYS A 201 6.78 -3.46 -12.95
C CYS A 201 5.54 -3.68 -13.81
N TYR A 202 5.74 -4.01 -15.10
CA TYR A 202 4.64 -4.32 -16.01
C TYR A 202 4.79 -5.73 -16.57
N THR A 203 3.69 -6.50 -16.54
CA THR A 203 3.62 -7.84 -17.13
C THR A 203 2.64 -7.87 -18.30
N PHE A 204 3.14 -8.16 -19.48
CA PHE A 204 2.30 -8.28 -20.67
C PHE A 204 1.55 -9.62 -20.70
N ARG A 205 0.23 -9.55 -20.83
CA ARG A 205 -0.65 -10.73 -20.88
C ARG A 205 -1.42 -10.79 -22.18
N ARG A 206 -1.87 -12.01 -22.56
CA ARG A 206 -2.73 -12.20 -23.74
C ARG A 206 -4.03 -11.43 -23.58
N GLN A 207 -4.56 -10.93 -24.73
CA GLN A 207 -5.82 -10.19 -24.77
C GLN A 207 -7.05 -11.05 -24.39
N THR A 208 -7.02 -12.37 -24.64
CA THR A 208 -8.18 -13.25 -24.48
C THR A 208 -8.81 -13.20 -23.06
N PRO A 209 -8.06 -13.36 -21.96
CA PRO A 209 -8.63 -13.28 -20.60
C PRO A 209 -9.24 -11.92 -20.26
N PHE A 210 -8.85 -10.87 -21.00
CA PHE A 210 -9.35 -9.50 -20.83
C PHE A 210 -10.50 -9.17 -21.80
N THR A 211 -11.10 -10.15 -22.45
CA THR A 211 -12.33 -9.94 -23.22
C THR A 211 -13.55 -9.91 -22.29
N GLN A 212 -14.60 -9.19 -22.68
CA GLN A 212 -15.79 -9.02 -21.84
C GLN A 212 -16.44 -10.36 -21.47
N THR A 213 -16.51 -11.30 -22.43
CA THR A 213 -17.17 -12.60 -22.24
C THR A 213 -16.38 -13.49 -21.27
N GLU A 214 -15.09 -13.68 -21.53
CA GLU A 214 -14.21 -14.53 -20.72
C GLU A 214 -14.06 -13.98 -19.30
N ALA A 215 -13.81 -12.67 -19.18
CA ALA A 215 -13.66 -12.00 -17.88
C ALA A 215 -14.92 -12.11 -17.02
N LYS A 216 -16.10 -11.84 -17.61
CA LYS A 216 -17.38 -11.97 -16.91
C LYS A 216 -17.65 -13.40 -16.47
N GLN A 217 -17.45 -14.38 -17.34
CA GLN A 217 -17.67 -15.80 -17.04
C GLN A 217 -16.76 -16.24 -15.88
N ARG A 218 -15.47 -15.90 -15.95
CA ARG A 218 -14.48 -16.24 -14.93
C ARG A 218 -14.83 -15.67 -13.55
N LEU A 219 -15.23 -14.39 -13.50
CA LEU A 219 -15.64 -13.75 -12.25
C LEU A 219 -16.87 -14.44 -11.65
N LEU A 220 -17.86 -14.79 -12.46
CA LEU A 220 -19.05 -15.49 -11.97
C LEU A 220 -18.74 -16.89 -11.43
N GLU A 221 -17.87 -17.65 -12.12
CA GLU A 221 -17.47 -19.00 -11.74
C GLU A 221 -16.58 -19.01 -10.49
N SER A 222 -15.49 -18.23 -10.49
CA SER A 222 -14.50 -18.23 -9.40
C SER A 222 -15.05 -17.62 -8.11
N LEU A 223 -15.86 -16.56 -8.19
CA LEU A 223 -16.48 -15.92 -7.03
C LEU A 223 -17.85 -16.52 -6.67
N LYS A 224 -18.30 -17.55 -7.41
CA LYS A 224 -19.60 -18.23 -7.22
C LYS A 224 -20.80 -17.27 -7.22
N LEU A 225 -20.74 -16.24 -8.06
CA LEU A 225 -21.78 -15.21 -8.18
C LEU A 225 -22.83 -15.61 -9.25
N ARG A 226 -24.08 -15.21 -9.03
CA ARG A 226 -25.16 -15.38 -10.05
C ARG A 226 -25.17 -14.22 -11.07
N SER A 227 -24.78 -13.02 -10.64
CA SER A 227 -24.66 -11.82 -11.47
C SER A 227 -23.60 -10.88 -10.92
N LEU A 228 -23.11 -9.94 -11.75
CA LEU A 228 -22.19 -8.89 -11.33
C LEU A 228 -22.89 -7.63 -10.77
N GLU A 229 -24.21 -7.65 -10.63
CA GLU A 229 -24.98 -6.52 -10.07
C GLU A 229 -24.67 -6.30 -8.60
N GLY A 230 -24.61 -7.39 -7.82
CA GLY A 230 -24.30 -7.33 -6.38
C GLY A 230 -22.89 -6.83 -6.03
N VAL A 231 -21.99 -6.82 -7.00
CA VAL A 231 -20.60 -6.31 -6.83
C VAL A 231 -20.39 -4.96 -7.55
N GLY A 232 -21.47 -4.37 -8.10
CA GLY A 232 -21.47 -3.03 -8.67
C GLY A 232 -20.81 -2.86 -10.04
N CYS A 233 -20.22 -3.92 -10.65
CA CYS A 233 -19.47 -3.78 -11.89
C CYS A 233 -20.19 -4.24 -13.16
N ASN A 234 -21.48 -4.57 -13.10
CA ASN A 234 -22.23 -5.08 -14.26
C ASN A 234 -22.26 -4.12 -15.46
N HIS A 235 -22.27 -2.81 -15.20
CA HIS A 235 -22.24 -1.76 -16.22
C HIS A 235 -20.84 -1.22 -16.53
N LEU A 236 -19.82 -1.68 -15.81
CA LEU A 236 -18.43 -1.22 -15.94
C LEU A 236 -17.62 -2.24 -16.75
N SER A 237 -17.74 -2.17 -18.07
CA SER A 237 -17.16 -3.20 -18.93
C SER A 237 -15.64 -3.29 -18.85
N LEU A 238 -14.91 -2.18 -18.74
CA LEU A 238 -13.46 -2.18 -18.66
C LEU A 238 -12.98 -2.62 -17.28
N ALA A 239 -13.68 -2.23 -16.20
CA ALA A 239 -13.43 -2.71 -14.85
C ALA A 239 -13.61 -4.25 -14.76
N THR A 240 -14.70 -4.78 -15.33
CA THR A 240 -14.96 -6.23 -15.41
C THR A 240 -13.83 -6.96 -16.16
N ARG A 241 -13.38 -6.41 -17.28
CA ARG A 241 -12.30 -6.97 -18.09
C ARG A 241 -10.97 -6.98 -17.32
N ALA A 242 -10.63 -5.90 -16.62
CA ALA A 242 -9.44 -5.81 -15.78
C ALA A 242 -9.49 -6.83 -14.64
N ALA A 243 -10.62 -6.93 -13.92
CA ALA A 243 -10.80 -7.86 -12.82
C ALA A 243 -10.70 -9.34 -13.26
N GLY A 244 -11.34 -9.70 -14.39
CA GLY A 244 -11.28 -11.06 -14.93
C GLY A 244 -9.87 -11.45 -15.41
N GLY A 245 -9.14 -10.53 -16.05
CA GLY A 245 -7.76 -10.77 -16.47
C GLY A 245 -6.77 -10.86 -15.29
N LEU A 246 -7.01 -10.08 -14.21
CA LEU A 246 -6.24 -10.21 -12.99
C LEU A 246 -6.44 -11.58 -12.32
N LEU A 247 -7.68 -12.04 -12.26
CA LEU A 247 -8.03 -13.33 -11.67
C LEU A 247 -7.41 -14.49 -12.45
N GLU A 248 -7.45 -14.43 -13.79
CA GLU A 248 -6.76 -15.42 -14.64
C GLU A 248 -5.27 -15.51 -14.35
N TYR A 249 -4.62 -14.35 -14.20
CA TYR A 249 -3.20 -14.32 -13.89
C TYR A 249 -2.89 -14.98 -12.53
N LEU A 250 -3.72 -14.75 -11.53
CA LEU A 250 -3.56 -15.39 -10.23
C LEU A 250 -3.76 -16.90 -10.30
N GLU A 251 -4.75 -17.38 -11.06
CA GLU A 251 -4.98 -18.80 -11.30
C GLU A 251 -3.79 -19.46 -12.01
N ASP A 252 -3.21 -18.77 -13.00
CA ASP A 252 -2.05 -19.28 -13.77
C ASP A 252 -0.76 -19.32 -12.91
N THR A 253 -0.53 -18.29 -12.07
CA THR A 253 0.71 -18.16 -11.30
C THR A 253 0.68 -18.93 -9.97
N GLN A 254 -0.45 -18.95 -9.27
CA GLN A 254 -0.59 -19.58 -7.95
C GLN A 254 -1.02 -21.04 -8.04
N LYS A 255 -1.64 -21.47 -9.13
CA LYS A 255 -2.08 -22.87 -9.36
C LYS A 255 -2.79 -23.46 -8.14
N ALA A 256 -2.17 -24.45 -7.48
CA ALA A 256 -2.73 -25.13 -6.31
C ALA A 256 -2.77 -24.28 -5.03
N CYS A 257 -2.07 -23.13 -5.00
CA CYS A 257 -1.95 -22.25 -3.83
C CYS A 257 -2.74 -20.96 -3.98
N LEU A 258 -3.79 -20.92 -4.82
CA LEU A 258 -4.58 -19.73 -5.01
C LEU A 258 -5.28 -19.32 -3.70
N ALA A 259 -4.87 -18.19 -3.13
CA ALA A 259 -5.52 -17.63 -1.96
C ALA A 259 -6.95 -17.19 -2.31
N PRO A 260 -7.97 -17.52 -1.49
CA PRO A 260 -9.32 -17.04 -1.73
C PRO A 260 -9.33 -15.52 -1.60
N LEU A 261 -9.68 -14.83 -2.70
CA LEU A 261 -9.93 -13.39 -2.67
C LEU A 261 -11.27 -13.11 -1.98
N GLN A 262 -11.43 -11.90 -1.46
CA GLN A 262 -12.73 -11.40 -1.03
C GLN A 262 -13.66 -11.26 -2.25
N THR A 263 -14.95 -11.08 -2.00
CA THR A 263 -15.88 -10.71 -3.06
C THR A 263 -15.41 -9.42 -3.72
N LEU A 264 -15.37 -9.38 -5.05
CA LEU A 264 -15.01 -8.18 -5.79
C LEU A 264 -15.89 -7.02 -5.35
N SER A 265 -15.29 -5.89 -5.03
CA SER A 265 -15.99 -4.65 -4.70
C SER A 265 -15.63 -3.56 -5.70
N THR A 266 -16.63 -2.75 -6.06
CA THR A 266 -16.44 -1.61 -6.96
C THR A 266 -16.38 -0.32 -6.14
N TYR A 267 -15.45 0.57 -6.44
CA TYR A 267 -15.37 1.89 -5.83
C TYR A 267 -15.35 3.00 -6.90
N ALA A 268 -15.88 4.17 -6.55
CA ALA A 268 -15.74 5.36 -7.37
C ALA A 268 -14.64 6.27 -6.78
N ILE A 269 -13.75 6.76 -7.65
CA ILE A 269 -12.68 7.69 -7.22
C ILE A 269 -13.28 8.97 -6.62
N THR A 270 -14.48 9.34 -7.09
CA THR A 270 -15.21 10.52 -6.63
C THR A 270 -15.84 10.39 -5.23
N GLU A 271 -15.80 9.24 -4.60
CA GLU A 271 -16.26 9.04 -3.21
C GLU A 271 -15.24 9.53 -2.16
N PHE A 272 -14.01 9.79 -2.59
CA PHE A 272 -12.92 10.21 -1.72
C PHE A 272 -12.37 11.58 -2.12
N LEU A 273 -11.78 12.27 -1.14
CA LEU A 273 -10.98 13.46 -1.38
C LEU A 273 -9.86 13.13 -2.37
N VAL A 274 -9.87 13.80 -3.51
CA VAL A 274 -8.84 13.62 -4.53
C VAL A 274 -7.57 14.38 -4.14
N ILE A 275 -6.47 13.64 -4.04
CA ILE A 275 -5.14 14.16 -3.75
C ILE A 275 -4.22 13.64 -4.86
N ASP A 276 -3.74 14.51 -5.73
CA ASP A 276 -2.85 14.11 -6.81
C ASP A 276 -1.47 13.66 -6.29
N HIS A 277 -0.66 13.08 -7.15
CA HIS A 277 0.66 12.56 -6.77
C HIS A 277 1.57 13.64 -6.21
N GLN A 278 1.57 14.83 -6.82
CA GLN A 278 2.41 15.95 -6.39
C GLN A 278 1.97 16.45 -5.02
N THR A 279 0.68 16.59 -4.82
CA THR A 279 0.12 17.00 -3.51
C THR A 279 0.46 15.99 -2.42
N ARG A 280 0.33 14.68 -2.69
CA ARG A 280 0.77 13.64 -1.72
C ARG A 280 2.23 13.76 -1.36
N ARG A 281 3.08 14.02 -2.35
CA ARG A 281 4.53 14.22 -2.18
C ARG A 281 4.82 15.52 -1.42
N ASN A 282 4.20 16.64 -1.83
CA ASN A 282 4.43 17.96 -1.24
C ASN A 282 3.95 18.05 0.21
N LEU A 283 2.83 17.39 0.56
CA LEU A 283 2.33 17.27 1.93
C LEU A 283 3.05 16.18 2.75
N GLU A 284 3.95 15.42 2.15
CA GLU A 284 4.71 14.36 2.81
C GLU A 284 3.82 13.37 3.58
N ILE A 285 2.74 12.90 2.95
CA ILE A 285 1.70 12.12 3.63
C ILE A 285 2.24 10.79 4.14
N THR A 286 2.94 10.02 3.30
CA THR A 286 3.43 8.68 3.66
C THR A 286 4.95 8.54 3.70
N GLN A 287 5.66 9.50 3.15
CA GLN A 287 7.13 9.56 3.08
C GLN A 287 7.60 10.99 2.84
N THR A 288 8.84 11.31 3.24
CA THR A 288 9.43 12.62 3.04
C THR A 288 9.70 12.91 1.56
N CYS A 289 9.59 14.17 1.16
CA CYS A 289 9.81 14.61 -0.22
C CYS A 289 11.28 14.45 -0.66
N ARG A 290 12.22 14.70 0.26
CA ARG A 290 13.66 14.72 -0.02
C ARG A 290 14.26 13.32 -0.11
N ASP A 291 14.03 12.50 0.93
CA ASP A 291 14.76 11.24 1.11
C ASP A 291 13.86 10.01 0.88
N GLY A 292 12.55 10.21 0.68
CA GLY A 292 11.58 9.13 0.46
C GLY A 292 11.40 8.21 1.67
N ILE A 293 11.75 8.67 2.90
CA ILE A 293 11.68 7.86 4.11
C ILE A 293 10.37 8.05 4.86
N TYR A 294 10.00 7.04 5.64
CA TYR A 294 8.81 7.06 6.48
C TYR A 294 8.88 8.09 7.61
N GLN A 295 10.04 8.15 8.30
CA GLN A 295 10.25 9.07 9.42
C GLN A 295 10.20 10.52 8.94
N GLY A 296 9.39 11.36 9.60
CA GLY A 296 9.16 12.75 9.21
C GLY A 296 7.97 12.93 8.26
N SER A 297 7.20 11.88 7.93
CA SER A 297 5.93 11.98 7.19
C SER A 297 4.74 12.19 8.12
N LEU A 298 3.56 12.56 7.57
CA LEU A 298 2.31 12.61 8.33
C LEU A 298 1.96 11.23 8.92
N LEU A 299 2.12 10.17 8.12
CA LEU A 299 1.88 8.80 8.58
C LEU A 299 2.74 8.46 9.80
N TRP A 300 4.02 8.85 9.81
CA TRP A 300 4.89 8.66 10.97
C TRP A 300 4.39 9.40 12.21
N ALA A 301 3.90 10.63 12.03
CA ALA A 301 3.40 11.45 13.14
C ALA A 301 2.14 10.86 13.78
N LEU A 302 1.30 10.18 13.00
CA LEU A 302 0.01 9.63 13.43
C LEU A 302 0.04 8.14 13.78
N ASP A 303 1.02 7.36 13.27
CA ASP A 303 1.05 5.91 13.44
C ASP A 303 1.48 5.49 14.84
N LYS A 304 0.49 5.31 15.71
CA LYS A 304 0.59 4.66 17.02
C LYS A 304 -0.15 3.32 17.05
N THR A 305 -0.45 2.77 15.86
CA THR A 305 -1.11 1.47 15.77
C THR A 305 -0.24 0.36 16.34
N VAL A 306 -0.87 -0.60 16.99
CA VAL A 306 -0.19 -1.71 17.66
C VAL A 306 -0.23 -3.00 16.85
N THR A 307 -1.08 -3.08 15.81
CA THR A 307 -1.19 -4.20 14.89
C THR A 307 -0.67 -3.84 13.49
N ALA A 308 -0.23 -4.83 12.74
CA ALA A 308 0.16 -4.64 11.33
C ALA A 308 -1.05 -4.26 10.46
N MET A 309 -2.22 -4.87 10.74
CA MET A 309 -3.50 -4.56 10.08
C MET A 309 -3.89 -3.10 10.28
N GLY A 310 -3.82 -2.59 11.51
CA GLY A 310 -4.06 -1.18 11.81
C GLY A 310 -3.13 -0.24 11.07
N GLY A 311 -1.83 -0.58 10.97
CA GLY A 311 -0.86 0.23 10.21
C GLY A 311 -1.19 0.30 8.71
N ARG A 312 -1.67 -0.81 8.10
CA ARG A 312 -2.16 -0.83 6.72
C ARG A 312 -3.43 0.01 6.57
N ALA A 313 -4.38 -0.15 7.49
CA ALA A 313 -5.64 0.61 7.49
C ALA A 313 -5.39 2.11 7.64
N LEU A 314 -4.52 2.56 8.55
CA LEU A 314 -4.18 3.99 8.71
C LEU A 314 -3.57 4.56 7.43
N ARG A 315 -2.63 3.84 6.79
CA ARG A 315 -2.06 4.25 5.50
C ARG A 315 -3.14 4.41 4.43
N ARG A 316 -4.07 3.46 4.34
CA ARG A 316 -5.21 3.53 3.40
C ARG A 316 -6.10 4.74 3.68
N TRP A 317 -6.47 4.99 4.94
CA TRP A 317 -7.31 6.12 5.31
C TRP A 317 -6.68 7.48 5.00
N LEU A 318 -5.36 7.63 5.17
CA LEU A 318 -4.64 8.84 4.80
C LEU A 318 -4.58 9.06 3.27
N LEU A 319 -4.58 7.99 2.48
CA LEU A 319 -4.57 8.05 1.01
C LEU A 319 -5.96 8.14 0.40
N GLN A 320 -7.02 7.88 1.18
CA GLN A 320 -8.43 7.94 0.79
C GLN A 320 -9.28 8.62 1.88
N PRO A 321 -9.10 9.94 2.13
CA PRO A 321 -9.91 10.67 3.09
C PRO A 321 -11.36 10.75 2.61
N LEU A 322 -12.31 10.77 3.54
CA LEU A 322 -13.74 10.70 3.25
C LEU A 322 -14.31 12.04 2.77
N LEU A 323 -15.35 11.98 1.92
CA LEU A 323 -16.23 13.09 1.60
C LEU A 323 -17.54 13.05 2.42
N SER A 324 -17.91 11.88 2.90
CA SER A 324 -19.12 11.71 3.72
C SER A 324 -18.96 12.33 5.11
N ILE A 325 -19.74 13.36 5.41
CA ILE A 325 -19.75 14.03 6.72
C ILE A 325 -20.11 13.04 7.83
N SER A 326 -21.12 12.19 7.62
CA SER A 326 -21.53 11.18 8.59
C SER A 326 -20.44 10.14 8.87
N GLY A 327 -19.72 9.69 7.82
CA GLY A 327 -18.58 8.79 7.96
C GLY A 327 -17.42 9.42 8.75
N ILE A 328 -17.12 10.70 8.48
CA ILE A 328 -16.12 11.46 9.24
C ILE A 328 -16.52 11.60 10.71
N GLN A 329 -17.77 11.98 10.97
CA GLN A 329 -18.29 12.14 12.33
C GLN A 329 -18.29 10.82 13.10
N ALA A 330 -18.64 9.70 12.47
CA ALA A 330 -18.60 8.38 13.10
C ALA A 330 -17.19 8.01 13.60
N ARG A 331 -16.14 8.36 12.85
CA ARG A 331 -14.74 8.20 13.29
C ARG A 331 -14.40 9.14 14.43
N GLN A 332 -14.79 10.41 14.33
CA GLN A 332 -14.58 11.41 15.38
C GLN A 332 -15.27 11.05 16.69
N ASP A 333 -16.51 10.57 16.64
CA ASP A 333 -17.27 10.12 17.83
C ASP A 333 -16.54 8.97 18.54
N THR A 334 -15.96 8.05 17.75
CA THR A 334 -15.19 6.94 18.32
C THR A 334 -13.88 7.43 18.94
N ILE A 335 -13.17 8.36 18.30
CA ILE A 335 -11.97 8.97 18.86
C ILE A 335 -12.32 9.70 20.18
N GLU A 336 -13.42 10.47 20.20
CA GLU A 336 -13.85 11.21 21.39
C GLU A 336 -14.18 10.29 22.56
N GLU A 337 -14.87 9.17 22.31
CA GLU A 337 -15.13 8.16 23.35
C GLU A 337 -13.83 7.59 23.91
N LEU A 338 -12.84 7.27 23.05
CA LEU A 338 -11.52 6.74 23.45
C LEU A 338 -10.62 7.79 24.11
N VAL A 339 -10.80 9.08 23.78
CA VAL A 339 -10.13 10.20 24.47
C VAL A 339 -10.70 10.38 25.87
N THR A 340 -12.03 10.38 25.99
CA THR A 340 -12.75 10.59 27.25
C THR A 340 -12.53 9.41 28.22
N HIS A 341 -12.53 8.18 27.69
CA HIS A 341 -12.37 6.95 28.48
C HIS A 341 -10.95 6.38 28.35
N GLY A 342 -9.95 7.06 28.91
CA GLY A 342 -8.53 6.67 28.80
C GLY A 342 -8.21 5.25 29.24
N SER A 343 -8.92 4.71 30.25
CA SER A 343 -8.77 3.31 30.69
C SER A 343 -9.22 2.33 29.60
N LEU A 344 -10.35 2.60 28.93
CA LEU A 344 -10.86 1.79 27.82
C LEU A 344 -9.84 1.74 26.68
N ARG A 345 -9.31 2.91 26.28
CA ARG A 345 -8.27 2.98 25.22
C ARG A 345 -7.05 2.15 25.57
N GLN A 346 -6.51 2.29 26.79
CA GLN A 346 -5.31 1.56 27.18
C GLN A 346 -5.54 0.05 27.22
N GLN A 347 -6.68 -0.41 27.74
CA GLN A 347 -7.04 -1.83 27.77
C GLN A 347 -7.24 -2.38 26.34
N LEU A 348 -7.89 -1.60 25.46
CA LEU A 348 -8.05 -1.94 24.05
C LEU A 348 -6.68 -2.15 23.40
N GLN A 349 -5.77 -1.19 23.51
CA GLN A 349 -4.42 -1.31 22.92
C GLN A 349 -3.62 -2.49 23.50
N GLN A 350 -3.80 -2.82 24.79
CA GLN A 350 -3.14 -3.98 25.39
C GLN A 350 -3.68 -5.30 24.83
N LEU A 351 -4.98 -5.40 24.60
CA LEU A 351 -5.58 -6.58 23.96
C LEU A 351 -5.15 -6.69 22.48
N LEU A 352 -5.21 -5.58 21.75
CA LEU A 352 -4.83 -5.56 20.35
C LEU A 352 -3.36 -6.00 20.10
N LYS A 353 -2.44 -5.68 21.01
CA LYS A 353 -1.05 -6.18 20.97
C LYS A 353 -0.92 -7.70 21.00
N GLN A 354 -1.94 -8.41 21.48
CA GLN A 354 -1.97 -9.86 21.60
C GLN A 354 -2.67 -10.52 20.40
N ILE A 355 -3.21 -9.73 19.47
CA ILE A 355 -3.85 -10.20 18.23
C ILE A 355 -2.83 -10.12 17.10
N TYR A 356 -2.57 -11.27 16.49
CA TYR A 356 -1.68 -11.38 15.33
C TYR A 356 -2.35 -10.83 14.06
N ASP A 357 -1.62 -10.80 12.95
CA ASP A 357 -2.10 -10.34 11.65
C ASP A 357 -3.11 -11.32 11.04
N LEU A 358 -4.35 -11.24 11.50
CA LEU A 358 -5.43 -12.13 11.07
C LEU A 358 -5.74 -12.04 9.57
N GLU A 359 -5.57 -10.87 8.93
CA GLU A 359 -5.77 -10.72 7.50
C GLU A 359 -4.82 -11.61 6.71
N ARG A 360 -3.51 -11.55 7.01
CA ARG A 360 -2.48 -12.34 6.32
C ARG A 360 -2.50 -13.80 6.73
N LEU A 361 -2.77 -14.10 8.00
CA LEU A 361 -2.94 -15.46 8.47
C LEU A 361 -4.10 -16.16 7.76
N ALA A 362 -5.24 -15.48 7.60
CA ALA A 362 -6.39 -15.97 6.83
C ALA A 362 -6.03 -16.22 5.35
N GLY A 363 -5.25 -15.34 4.75
CA GLY A 363 -4.74 -15.52 3.38
C GLY A 363 -3.90 -16.80 3.25
N ARG A 364 -2.93 -17.02 4.17
CA ARG A 364 -2.10 -18.24 4.17
C ARG A 364 -2.89 -19.52 4.46
N ALA A 365 -3.85 -19.47 5.36
CA ALA A 365 -4.71 -20.62 5.64
C ALA A 365 -5.56 -20.98 4.41
N GLY A 366 -6.19 -19.99 3.80
CA GLY A 366 -7.01 -20.16 2.60
C GLY A 366 -6.23 -20.62 1.36
N SER A 367 -4.96 -20.21 1.21
CA SER A 367 -4.07 -20.69 0.13
C SER A 367 -3.42 -22.04 0.38
N GLY A 368 -3.64 -22.63 1.56
CA GLY A 368 -3.00 -23.89 1.94
C GLY A 368 -1.52 -23.80 2.29
N THR A 369 -0.97 -22.57 2.46
CA THR A 369 0.45 -22.33 2.77
C THR A 369 0.71 -22.12 4.27
N ALA A 370 -0.33 -21.99 5.10
CA ALA A 370 -0.20 -21.83 6.54
C ALA A 370 0.50 -23.05 7.20
N ASN A 371 1.40 -22.77 8.12
CA ASN A 371 2.11 -23.76 8.92
C ASN A 371 1.51 -23.90 10.35
N GLY A 372 2.09 -24.76 11.17
CA GLY A 372 1.57 -24.99 12.53
C GLY A 372 1.61 -23.76 13.42
N ARG A 373 2.64 -22.90 13.28
CA ARG A 373 2.76 -21.65 14.04
C ARG A 373 1.70 -20.62 13.64
N ASP A 374 1.34 -20.57 12.36
CA ASP A 374 0.29 -19.70 11.86
C ASP A 374 -1.07 -20.06 12.49
N LEU A 375 -1.42 -21.35 12.52
CA LEU A 375 -2.68 -21.80 13.13
C LEU A 375 -2.71 -21.56 14.65
N VAL A 376 -1.58 -21.71 15.34
CA VAL A 376 -1.48 -21.38 16.76
C VAL A 376 -1.64 -19.90 16.99
N ALA A 377 -1.01 -19.04 16.19
CA ALA A 377 -1.16 -17.59 16.27
C ALA A 377 -2.62 -17.14 16.05
N MET A 378 -3.34 -17.82 15.12
CA MET A 378 -4.78 -17.59 14.93
C MET A 378 -5.58 -18.00 16.16
N ALA A 379 -5.32 -19.20 16.71
CA ALA A 379 -6.00 -19.67 17.91
C ALA A 379 -5.79 -18.74 19.11
N ASP A 380 -4.55 -18.23 19.29
CA ASP A 380 -4.24 -17.24 20.34
C ASP A 380 -5.01 -15.94 20.15
N SER A 381 -5.12 -15.48 18.90
CA SER A 381 -5.88 -14.29 18.55
C SER A 381 -7.38 -14.48 18.80
N PHE A 382 -7.94 -15.62 18.39
CA PHE A 382 -9.36 -15.93 18.59
C PHE A 382 -9.72 -16.01 20.08
N ALA A 383 -8.86 -16.56 20.92
CA ALA A 383 -9.06 -16.60 22.37
C ALA A 383 -9.14 -15.19 23.04
N LYS A 384 -8.69 -14.12 22.33
CA LYS A 384 -8.80 -12.73 22.82
C LYS A 384 -10.07 -12.01 22.36
N LEU A 385 -10.80 -12.55 21.41
CA LEU A 385 -11.99 -11.91 20.85
C LEU A 385 -13.14 -11.81 21.88
N PRO A 386 -13.42 -12.82 22.73
CA PRO A 386 -14.40 -12.69 23.80
C PRO A 386 -14.03 -11.58 24.81
N ASP A 387 -12.75 -11.45 25.18
CA ASP A 387 -12.27 -10.39 26.06
C ASP A 387 -12.47 -9.01 25.43
N LEU A 388 -12.21 -8.89 24.12
CA LEU A 388 -12.43 -7.68 23.35
C LEU A 388 -13.92 -7.31 23.32
N ALA A 389 -14.81 -8.25 23.04
CA ALA A 389 -16.25 -8.03 23.05
C ALA A 389 -16.76 -7.62 24.45
N ALA A 390 -16.25 -8.26 25.51
CA ALA A 390 -16.58 -7.90 26.90
C ALA A 390 -16.11 -6.49 27.26
N LEU A 391 -14.94 -6.09 26.83
CA LEU A 391 -14.41 -4.73 27.02
C LEU A 391 -15.28 -3.69 26.33
N MET A 392 -15.80 -3.98 25.14
CA MET A 392 -16.62 -3.07 24.34
C MET A 392 -18.09 -3.03 24.76
N ARG A 393 -18.55 -3.85 25.72
CA ARG A 393 -19.98 -4.01 26.09
C ARG A 393 -20.72 -2.70 26.36
N HIS A 394 -20.01 -1.70 26.89
CA HIS A 394 -20.58 -0.40 27.24
C HIS A 394 -20.18 0.73 26.31
N ALA A 395 -19.49 0.42 25.21
CA ALA A 395 -19.13 1.40 24.19
C ALA A 395 -20.38 1.78 23.38
N ASN A 396 -20.46 3.05 22.97
CA ASN A 396 -21.60 3.59 22.24
C ASN A 396 -21.25 4.10 20.84
N SER A 397 -19.98 4.32 20.55
CA SER A 397 -19.55 4.83 19.25
C SER A 397 -19.64 3.78 18.15
N PRO A 398 -19.89 4.20 16.89
CA PRO A 398 -20.23 3.29 15.78
C PRO A 398 -19.22 2.18 15.52
N TYR A 399 -17.91 2.47 15.65
CA TYR A 399 -16.87 1.47 15.40
C TYR A 399 -16.67 0.51 16.57
N LEU A 400 -16.82 0.96 17.80
CA LEU A 400 -16.66 0.09 18.98
C LEU A 400 -17.86 -0.83 19.17
N VAL A 401 -19.07 -0.38 18.84
CA VAL A 401 -20.30 -1.20 18.89
C VAL A 401 -20.18 -2.42 17.99
N LYS A 402 -19.52 -2.31 16.82
CA LYS A 402 -19.28 -3.44 15.92
C LYS A 402 -18.42 -4.54 16.54
N LEU A 403 -17.61 -4.24 17.54
CA LEU A 403 -16.78 -5.19 18.28
C LEU A 403 -17.49 -5.86 19.47
N GLN A 404 -18.69 -5.42 19.85
CA GLN A 404 -19.48 -6.06 20.91
C GLN A 404 -19.94 -7.48 20.53
N HIS A 405 -20.06 -7.75 19.23
CA HIS A 405 -20.53 -9.00 18.71
C HIS A 405 -19.40 -9.66 17.89
N VAL A 406 -18.75 -10.62 18.52
CA VAL A 406 -17.77 -11.49 17.86
C VAL A 406 -18.44 -12.82 17.55
N PRO A 407 -18.26 -13.35 16.34
CA PRO A 407 -18.82 -14.64 15.95
C PRO A 407 -18.33 -15.77 16.88
N PRO A 408 -19.22 -16.53 17.53
CA PRO A 408 -18.84 -17.60 18.45
C PRO A 408 -18.09 -18.75 17.74
N GLU A 409 -18.30 -18.91 16.45
CA GLU A 409 -17.64 -19.91 15.60
C GLU A 409 -16.11 -19.76 15.61
N LEU A 410 -15.59 -18.52 15.77
CA LEU A 410 -14.15 -18.27 15.84
C LEU A 410 -13.56 -18.69 17.19
N ASP A 411 -14.29 -18.55 18.29
CA ASP A 411 -13.86 -19.01 19.62
C ASP A 411 -13.85 -20.56 19.67
N GLU A 412 -14.88 -21.20 19.12
CA GLU A 412 -14.94 -22.64 18.97
C GLU A 412 -13.78 -23.17 18.10
N LEU A 413 -13.53 -22.53 16.95
CA LEU A 413 -12.40 -22.87 16.07
C LEU A 413 -11.06 -22.71 16.80
N GLY A 414 -10.86 -21.61 17.53
CA GLY A 414 -9.68 -21.37 18.35
C GLY A 414 -9.45 -22.47 19.39
N SER A 415 -10.52 -22.92 20.06
CA SER A 415 -10.50 -24.00 21.04
C SER A 415 -10.13 -25.33 20.38
N VAL A 416 -10.68 -25.66 19.21
CA VAL A 416 -10.31 -26.84 18.42
C VAL A 416 -8.82 -26.82 18.07
N LEU A 417 -8.33 -25.70 17.52
CA LEU A 417 -6.91 -25.58 17.16
C LEU A 417 -5.99 -25.77 18.36
N ARG A 418 -6.33 -25.14 19.50
CA ARG A 418 -5.55 -25.25 20.75
C ARG A 418 -5.59 -26.65 21.37
N SER A 419 -6.68 -27.38 21.26
CA SER A 419 -6.78 -28.76 21.76
C SER A 419 -5.98 -29.75 20.91
N HIS A 420 -5.77 -29.45 19.61
CA HIS A 420 -5.11 -30.35 18.67
C HIS A 420 -3.61 -30.08 18.49
N LEU A 421 -3.22 -28.80 18.42
CA LEU A 421 -1.85 -28.39 18.12
C LEU A 421 -1.00 -28.24 19.39
N VAL A 422 0.28 -28.58 19.29
CA VAL A 422 1.27 -28.29 20.35
C VAL A 422 1.45 -26.78 20.53
N GLU A 423 1.96 -26.33 21.68
CA GLU A 423 2.14 -24.89 21.97
C GLU A 423 3.15 -24.21 21.05
N THR A 424 4.23 -24.89 20.73
CA THR A 424 5.32 -24.40 19.88
C THR A 424 5.58 -25.39 18.74
N PRO A 425 4.78 -25.35 17.65
CA PRO A 425 5.01 -26.24 16.52
C PRO A 425 6.35 -25.98 15.84
N PRO A 426 6.98 -27.00 15.24
CA PRO A 426 8.16 -26.82 14.41
C PRO A 426 7.88 -25.89 13.23
N LEU A 427 8.95 -25.36 12.61
CA LEU A 427 8.82 -24.47 11.46
C LEU A 427 8.33 -25.23 10.21
N TYR A 428 8.86 -26.43 9.99
CA TYR A 428 8.51 -27.25 8.84
C TYR A 428 7.55 -28.37 9.23
N LEU A 429 6.53 -28.59 8.42
CA LEU A 429 5.54 -29.66 8.63
C LEU A 429 6.17 -31.06 8.57
N THR A 430 7.30 -31.18 7.89
CA THR A 430 8.08 -32.42 7.76
C THR A 430 8.83 -32.85 9.03
N ASP A 431 8.98 -31.94 10.00
CA ASP A 431 9.73 -32.21 11.22
C ASP A 431 8.92 -33.03 12.22
N GLY A 432 7.61 -33.20 11.99
CA GLY A 432 6.70 -33.92 12.89
C GLY A 432 6.41 -33.15 14.18
N ASN A 433 5.80 -33.84 15.17
CA ASN A 433 5.43 -33.25 16.48
C ASN A 433 4.52 -32.00 16.38
N LEU A 434 3.55 -32.05 15.48
CA LEU A 434 2.55 -30.98 15.29
C LEU A 434 1.36 -31.13 16.22
N ILE A 435 0.94 -32.39 16.47
CA ILE A 435 -0.32 -32.71 17.12
C ILE A 435 -0.07 -33.12 18.58
N ARG A 436 -0.92 -32.63 19.48
CA ARG A 436 -0.85 -32.96 20.92
C ARG A 436 -1.09 -34.47 21.18
N PRO A 437 -0.48 -35.05 22.20
CA PRO A 437 -0.87 -36.37 22.72
C PRO A 437 -2.35 -36.34 23.15
N GLY A 438 -3.04 -37.49 22.95
CA GLY A 438 -4.45 -37.62 23.30
C GLY A 438 -5.47 -37.17 22.26
N VAL A 439 -5.03 -36.59 21.12
CA VAL A 439 -5.90 -36.15 20.03
C VAL A 439 -6.34 -37.33 19.15
N ASN A 440 -5.43 -38.24 18.85
CA ASN A 440 -5.68 -39.35 17.97
C ASN A 440 -5.02 -40.61 18.54
N ALA A 441 -5.85 -41.62 18.89
CA ALA A 441 -5.40 -42.86 19.54
C ALA A 441 -4.40 -43.64 18.67
N GLN A 442 -4.58 -43.68 17.35
CA GLN A 442 -3.66 -44.35 16.43
C GLN A 442 -2.29 -43.65 16.39
N LEU A 443 -2.27 -42.33 16.38
CA LEU A 443 -1.02 -41.56 16.44
C LEU A 443 -0.28 -41.78 17.76
N ASP A 444 -1.00 -41.79 18.87
CA ASP A 444 -0.41 -42.05 20.19
C ASP A 444 0.17 -43.48 20.29
N GLU A 445 -0.49 -44.47 19.70
CA GLU A 445 0.02 -45.84 19.63
C GLU A 445 1.31 -45.92 18.80
N LEU A 446 1.35 -45.26 17.62
CA LEU A 446 2.54 -45.19 16.79
C LEU A 446 3.71 -44.54 17.54
N ARG A 447 3.47 -43.41 18.23
CA ARG A 447 4.48 -42.75 19.07
C ARG A 447 5.00 -43.60 20.22
N LEU A 448 4.12 -44.38 20.85
CA LEU A 448 4.52 -45.30 21.89
C LEU A 448 5.42 -46.42 21.34
N GLN A 449 5.09 -46.97 20.17
CA GLN A 449 5.92 -47.94 19.50
C GLN A 449 7.29 -47.38 19.09
N ILE A 450 7.33 -46.17 18.52
CA ILE A 450 8.55 -45.43 18.17
C ILE A 450 9.44 -45.27 19.42
N THR A 451 8.87 -44.73 20.50
CA THR A 451 9.60 -44.51 21.76
C THR A 451 10.14 -45.83 22.33
N THR A 452 9.37 -46.93 22.22
CA THR A 452 9.79 -48.24 22.67
C THR A 452 10.99 -48.77 21.87
N ASP A 453 10.96 -48.65 20.55
CA ASP A 453 12.05 -49.02 19.65
C ASP A 453 13.30 -48.13 19.86
N GLU A 454 13.14 -46.85 20.06
CA GLU A 454 14.24 -45.90 20.38
C GLU A 454 14.90 -46.28 21.73
N GLN A 455 14.11 -46.58 22.75
CA GLN A 455 14.62 -47.04 24.04
C GLN A 455 15.35 -48.40 23.92
N TRP A 456 14.85 -49.32 23.08
CA TRP A 456 15.52 -50.56 22.78
C TRP A 456 16.90 -50.31 22.15
N ILE A 457 17.00 -49.45 21.16
CA ILE A 457 18.28 -49.06 20.52
C ILE A 457 19.23 -48.40 21.53
N ALA A 458 18.72 -47.48 22.36
CA ALA A 458 19.51 -46.80 23.39
C ALA A 458 20.09 -47.77 24.42
N ASN A 459 19.33 -48.80 24.78
CA ASN A 459 19.78 -49.85 25.73
C ASN A 459 20.65 -50.91 25.08
N LEU A 460 20.65 -51.03 23.74
CA LEU A 460 21.37 -52.09 23.01
C LEU A 460 22.86 -52.06 23.30
N GLU A 461 23.46 -50.88 23.42
CA GLU A 461 24.89 -50.74 23.75
C GLU A 461 25.22 -51.42 25.08
N THR A 462 24.42 -51.18 26.11
CA THR A 462 24.63 -51.77 27.45
C THR A 462 24.36 -53.28 27.46
N THR A 463 23.29 -53.71 26.80
CA THR A 463 22.91 -55.12 26.68
C THR A 463 23.96 -55.91 25.93
N GLU A 464 24.44 -55.40 24.80
CA GLU A 464 25.47 -56.09 24.00
C GLU A 464 26.86 -56.08 24.64
N ARG A 465 27.21 -55.02 25.38
CA ARG A 465 28.43 -55.01 26.20
C ARG A 465 28.40 -56.11 27.27
N THR A 466 27.27 -56.27 27.95
CA THR A 466 27.09 -57.25 28.98
C THR A 466 27.10 -58.71 28.39
N ARG A 467 26.38 -58.87 27.25
CA ARG A 467 26.27 -60.18 26.57
C ARG A 467 27.60 -60.67 25.98
N THR A 468 28.35 -59.71 25.34
CA THR A 468 29.58 -60.08 24.60
C THR A 468 30.85 -59.94 25.42
N GLY A 469 30.83 -59.23 26.54
CA GLY A 469 32.04 -58.92 27.34
C GLY A 469 32.98 -57.88 26.67
N ILE A 470 32.55 -57.24 25.56
CA ILE A 470 33.35 -56.24 24.81
C ILE A 470 33.11 -54.86 25.41
N SER A 471 34.00 -54.40 26.28
CA SER A 471 33.84 -53.14 27.03
C SER A 471 33.82 -51.88 26.21
N ASN A 472 34.36 -51.87 24.98
CA ASN A 472 34.48 -50.74 24.08
C ASN A 472 33.48 -50.79 22.89
N LEU A 473 32.48 -51.68 22.96
CA LEU A 473 31.38 -51.72 22.01
C LEU A 473 30.57 -50.42 22.12
N LYS A 474 30.23 -49.83 21.00
CA LYS A 474 29.37 -48.62 20.90
C LYS A 474 28.29 -48.83 19.87
N VAL A 475 27.12 -48.32 20.10
CA VAL A 475 26.06 -48.21 19.10
C VAL A 475 26.09 -46.79 18.54
N GLY A 476 26.11 -46.67 17.22
CA GLY A 476 26.13 -45.38 16.52
C GLY A 476 25.17 -45.35 15.34
N TYR A 477 24.96 -44.14 14.79
CA TYR A 477 24.12 -43.89 13.61
C TYR A 477 24.86 -43.06 12.58
N THR A 478 24.70 -43.41 11.32
CA THR A 478 25.12 -42.54 10.19
C THR A 478 24.05 -42.50 9.08
N LYS A 479 23.87 -41.35 8.46
CA LYS A 479 22.90 -41.23 7.35
C LYS A 479 23.14 -42.19 6.18
N ALA A 480 24.41 -42.59 5.95
CA ALA A 480 24.74 -43.48 4.84
C ALA A 480 24.52 -44.97 5.13
N PHE A 481 24.57 -45.40 6.40
CA PHE A 481 24.55 -46.82 6.78
C PHE A 481 23.50 -47.16 7.83
N GLY A 482 22.81 -46.21 8.38
CA GLY A 482 21.86 -46.38 9.46
C GLY A 482 22.53 -46.62 10.80
N TYR A 483 21.85 -47.41 11.69
CA TYR A 483 22.39 -47.82 12.98
C TYR A 483 23.43 -48.91 12.81
N TYR A 484 24.48 -48.90 13.62
CA TYR A 484 25.57 -49.88 13.61
C TYR A 484 26.15 -50.05 14.99
N ILE A 485 26.73 -51.26 15.22
CA ILE A 485 27.54 -51.58 16.38
C ILE A 485 29.00 -51.40 15.99
N SER A 486 29.77 -50.56 16.67
CA SER A 486 31.20 -50.41 16.45
C SER A 486 32.02 -51.09 17.51
N ILE A 487 33.05 -51.83 17.09
CA ILE A 487 34.02 -52.52 17.95
C ILE A 487 35.41 -52.07 17.48
N SER A 488 36.32 -51.82 18.45
CA SER A 488 37.71 -51.50 18.08
C SER A 488 38.34 -52.65 17.37
N ARG A 489 39.18 -52.37 16.37
CA ARG A 489 39.86 -53.39 15.56
C ARG A 489 40.67 -54.40 16.38
N SER A 490 41.24 -53.99 17.53
CA SER A 490 41.98 -54.83 18.44
C SER A 490 41.11 -55.92 19.13
N LYS A 491 39.80 -55.80 19.12
CA LYS A 491 38.81 -56.72 19.72
C LYS A 491 37.82 -57.25 18.69
N ALA A 492 38.06 -57.07 17.40
CA ALA A 492 37.18 -57.51 16.32
C ALA A 492 37.00 -59.04 16.28
N ASP A 493 38.01 -59.84 16.70
CA ASP A 493 37.98 -61.30 16.80
C ASP A 493 36.99 -61.78 17.88
N LEU A 494 36.60 -60.94 18.80
CA LEU A 494 35.59 -61.25 19.83
C LEU A 494 34.16 -60.98 19.36
N ALA A 495 33.96 -60.54 18.16
CA ALA A 495 32.65 -60.28 17.62
C ALA A 495 31.85 -61.56 17.47
N PRO A 496 30.60 -61.64 17.99
CA PRO A 496 29.76 -62.83 17.87
C PRO A 496 29.46 -63.19 16.41
N THR A 497 29.19 -64.49 16.14
CA THR A 497 28.87 -64.95 14.78
C THR A 497 27.61 -64.37 14.17
N ASN A 498 26.70 -63.86 15.00
CA ASN A 498 25.48 -63.16 14.53
C ASN A 498 25.72 -61.71 14.14
N TYR A 499 26.97 -61.19 14.23
CA TYR A 499 27.32 -59.86 13.78
C TYR A 499 27.74 -59.89 12.31
N THR A 500 26.99 -59.23 11.45
CA THR A 500 27.34 -59.04 10.04
C THR A 500 28.19 -57.81 9.89
N ARG A 501 29.44 -57.96 9.43
CA ARG A 501 30.36 -56.82 9.20
C ARG A 501 29.90 -55.97 8.00
N LYS A 502 29.69 -54.69 8.23
CA LYS A 502 29.27 -53.70 7.21
C LYS A 502 30.41 -52.84 6.68
N GLN A 503 31.32 -52.41 7.57
CA GLN A 503 32.39 -51.49 7.22
C GLN A 503 33.60 -51.68 8.10
N THR A 504 34.80 -51.62 7.53
CA THR A 504 36.07 -51.61 8.24
C THR A 504 36.70 -50.22 8.11
N LEU A 505 37.00 -49.59 9.23
CA LEU A 505 37.71 -48.34 9.35
C LEU A 505 39.11 -48.56 9.96
N THR A 506 39.94 -47.54 9.97
CA THR A 506 41.33 -47.59 10.43
C THR A 506 41.43 -48.14 11.88
N ASN A 507 40.50 -47.72 12.80
CA ASN A 507 40.55 -48.00 14.22
C ASN A 507 39.35 -48.81 14.74
N GLU A 508 38.30 -49.02 13.95
CA GLU A 508 37.08 -49.73 14.36
C GLU A 508 36.51 -50.55 13.20
N GLU A 509 35.75 -51.56 13.54
CA GLU A 509 34.91 -52.31 12.61
C GLU A 509 33.44 -52.07 12.98
N ARG A 510 32.58 -51.90 11.95
CA ARG A 510 31.14 -51.67 12.11
C ARG A 510 30.36 -52.87 11.69
N TYR A 511 29.48 -53.28 12.58
CA TYR A 511 28.65 -54.46 12.44
C TYR A 511 27.17 -54.09 12.51
N ILE A 512 26.33 -54.98 12.00
CA ILE A 512 24.88 -54.95 12.15
C ILE A 512 24.38 -56.32 12.58
N THR A 513 23.30 -56.37 13.34
CA THR A 513 22.58 -57.63 13.66
C THR A 513 21.24 -57.62 12.93
N ASP A 514 20.67 -58.80 12.66
CA ASP A 514 19.36 -58.93 12.03
C ASP A 514 18.26 -58.29 12.89
N GLU A 515 18.39 -58.36 14.23
CA GLU A 515 17.49 -57.66 15.16
C GLU A 515 17.55 -56.15 15.00
N LEU A 516 18.77 -55.57 15.02
CA LEU A 516 18.96 -54.14 14.85
C LEU A 516 18.40 -53.64 13.50
N LYS A 517 18.65 -54.43 12.44
CA LYS A 517 18.12 -54.12 11.12
C LYS A 517 16.58 -54.16 11.07
N THR A 518 15.97 -55.14 11.77
CA THR A 518 14.51 -55.28 11.84
C THR A 518 13.88 -54.10 12.60
N VAL A 519 14.46 -53.71 13.75
CA VAL A 519 14.01 -52.58 14.57
C VAL A 519 14.17 -51.30 13.82
N GLU A 520 15.32 -51.06 13.14
CA GLU A 520 15.57 -49.92 12.31
C GLU A 520 14.52 -49.76 11.18
N ALA A 521 14.27 -50.84 10.43
CA ALA A 521 13.29 -50.82 9.35
C ALA A 521 11.86 -50.54 9.87
N ARG A 522 11.53 -51.08 11.06
CA ARG A 522 10.26 -50.82 11.72
C ARG A 522 10.17 -49.37 12.18
N LEU A 523 11.23 -48.81 12.78
CA LEU A 523 11.29 -47.43 13.26
C LEU A 523 11.09 -46.42 12.11
N VAL A 524 11.77 -46.66 10.97
CA VAL A 524 11.60 -45.80 9.77
C VAL A 524 10.15 -45.81 9.31
N ARG A 525 9.54 -47.01 9.18
CA ARG A 525 8.15 -47.14 8.75
C ARG A 525 7.17 -46.47 9.74
N LEU A 526 7.33 -46.67 11.04
CA LEU A 526 6.48 -46.07 12.06
C LEU A 526 6.58 -44.56 12.06
N ASN A 527 7.78 -44.00 11.87
CA ASN A 527 7.96 -42.56 11.75
C ASN A 527 7.27 -42.00 10.50
N GLU A 528 7.40 -42.64 9.34
CA GLU A 528 6.73 -42.22 8.10
C GLU A 528 5.19 -42.27 8.28
N GLU A 529 4.66 -43.30 8.90
CA GLU A 529 3.22 -43.46 9.16
C GLU A 529 2.70 -42.41 10.17
N ALA A 530 3.47 -42.17 11.24
CA ALA A 530 3.15 -41.12 12.21
C ALA A 530 3.17 -39.70 11.57
N HIS A 531 4.20 -39.36 10.80
CA HIS A 531 4.30 -38.10 10.11
C HIS A 531 3.16 -37.89 9.12
N ARG A 532 2.80 -38.93 8.35
CA ARG A 532 1.67 -38.87 7.42
C ARG A 532 0.35 -38.60 8.14
N LEU A 533 0.09 -39.29 9.24
CA LEU A 533 -1.13 -39.12 10.01
C LEU A 533 -1.20 -37.75 10.67
N GLU A 534 -0.07 -37.25 11.22
CA GLU A 534 0.03 -35.87 11.73
C GLU A 534 -0.27 -34.86 10.65
N TYR A 535 0.28 -35.04 9.44
CA TYR A 535 0.05 -34.17 8.30
C TYR A 535 -1.43 -34.16 7.88
N ASP A 536 -2.08 -35.32 7.81
CA ASP A 536 -3.51 -35.42 7.45
C ASP A 536 -4.40 -34.74 8.49
N ILE A 537 -4.12 -34.87 9.78
CA ILE A 537 -4.83 -34.14 10.84
C ILE A 537 -4.60 -32.64 10.71
N PHE A 538 -3.37 -32.21 10.48
CA PHE A 538 -3.03 -30.81 10.30
C PHE A 538 -3.76 -30.19 9.10
N ILE A 539 -3.80 -30.89 7.95
CA ILE A 539 -4.55 -30.45 6.77
C ILE A 539 -6.03 -30.25 7.10
N SER A 540 -6.63 -31.21 7.80
CA SER A 540 -8.05 -31.09 8.21
C SER A 540 -8.31 -29.86 9.08
N LEU A 541 -7.41 -29.52 10.00
CA LEU A 541 -7.49 -28.31 10.81
C LEU A 541 -7.35 -27.05 9.96
N ARG A 542 -6.39 -27.01 9.04
CA ARG A 542 -6.18 -25.89 8.13
C ARG A 542 -7.40 -25.66 7.23
N ASP A 543 -8.02 -26.74 6.73
CA ASP A 543 -9.21 -26.65 5.88
C ASP A 543 -10.43 -26.13 6.67
N GLN A 544 -10.56 -26.46 7.96
CA GLN A 544 -11.57 -25.86 8.83
C GLN A 544 -11.35 -24.33 8.97
N VAL A 545 -10.10 -23.89 9.15
CA VAL A 545 -9.78 -22.44 9.15
C VAL A 545 -10.11 -21.80 7.80
N ALA A 546 -9.73 -22.47 6.70
CA ALA A 546 -9.99 -21.97 5.34
C ALA A 546 -11.49 -21.78 5.05
N ALA A 547 -12.37 -22.62 5.61
CA ALA A 547 -13.81 -22.45 5.50
C ALA A 547 -14.34 -21.17 6.19
N HIS A 548 -13.61 -20.62 7.17
CA HIS A 548 -14.00 -19.43 7.94
C HIS A 548 -13.25 -18.16 7.54
N VAL A 549 -12.48 -18.17 6.44
CA VAL A 549 -11.62 -17.04 6.01
C VAL A 549 -12.40 -15.72 5.90
N SER A 550 -13.62 -15.73 5.33
CA SER A 550 -14.45 -14.53 5.19
C SER A 550 -14.82 -13.92 6.55
N LEU A 551 -15.18 -14.76 7.52
CA LEU A 551 -15.53 -14.33 8.87
C LEU A 551 -14.32 -13.79 9.62
N ILE A 552 -13.16 -14.43 9.47
CA ILE A 552 -11.89 -13.98 10.05
C ILE A 552 -11.51 -12.61 9.53
N ARG A 553 -11.64 -12.39 8.21
CA ARG A 553 -11.34 -11.09 7.58
C ARG A 553 -12.30 -9.98 8.02
N GLU A 554 -13.59 -10.29 8.19
CA GLU A 554 -14.56 -9.34 8.72
C GLU A 554 -14.15 -8.86 10.12
N VAL A 555 -13.80 -9.79 11.01
CA VAL A 555 -13.33 -9.44 12.36
C VAL A 555 -12.01 -8.67 12.29
N ALA A 556 -11.07 -9.08 11.45
CA ALA A 556 -9.79 -8.39 11.25
C ALA A 556 -9.98 -6.94 10.79
N SER A 557 -10.94 -6.69 9.90
CA SER A 557 -11.30 -5.34 9.45
C SER A 557 -11.81 -4.47 10.60
N LYS A 558 -12.72 -4.99 11.44
CA LYS A 558 -13.22 -4.29 12.63
C LYS A 558 -12.11 -4.00 13.64
N VAL A 559 -11.22 -4.97 13.86
CA VAL A 559 -10.05 -4.85 14.75
C VAL A 559 -9.07 -3.80 14.23
N SER A 560 -8.78 -3.81 12.93
CA SER A 560 -7.86 -2.84 12.31
C SER A 560 -8.38 -1.41 12.38
N ALA A 561 -9.67 -1.20 12.16
CA ALA A 561 -10.32 0.11 12.30
C ALA A 561 -10.27 0.63 13.75
N ALA A 562 -10.54 -0.24 14.73
CA ALA A 562 -10.45 0.13 16.16
C ALA A 562 -9.00 0.47 16.56
N ASP A 563 -8.00 -0.23 16.02
CA ASP A 563 -6.58 0.07 16.28
C ASP A 563 -6.19 1.44 15.72
N VAL A 564 -6.64 1.78 14.51
CA VAL A 564 -6.44 3.12 13.93
C VAL A 564 -7.06 4.20 14.81
N LEU A 565 -8.31 4.03 15.23
CA LEU A 565 -9.02 5.03 16.03
C LEU A 565 -8.41 5.17 17.43
N ALA A 566 -7.94 4.07 18.02
CA ALA A 566 -7.20 4.10 19.29
C ALA A 566 -5.84 4.83 19.14
N ALA A 567 -5.15 4.63 18.03
CA ALA A 567 -3.90 5.32 17.72
C ALA A 567 -4.12 6.83 17.54
N LEU A 568 -5.15 7.22 16.78
CA LEU A 568 -5.51 8.63 16.60
C LEU A 568 -5.95 9.30 17.89
N ALA A 569 -6.71 8.59 18.75
CA ALA A 569 -7.08 9.06 20.08
C ALA A 569 -5.85 9.25 20.99
N GLU A 570 -4.88 8.35 20.92
CA GLU A 570 -3.62 8.48 21.64
C GLU A 570 -2.83 9.70 21.19
N VAL A 571 -2.66 9.91 19.88
CA VAL A 571 -2.02 11.10 19.33
C VAL A 571 -2.74 12.37 19.76
N ALA A 572 -4.07 12.38 19.71
CA ALA A 572 -4.89 13.54 20.09
C ALA A 572 -4.62 13.97 21.54
N ILE A 573 -4.49 13.02 22.46
CA ILE A 573 -4.21 13.32 23.88
C ILE A 573 -2.79 13.82 24.06
N TYR A 574 -1.79 13.11 23.51
CA TYR A 574 -0.38 13.45 23.76
C TYR A 574 0.04 14.75 23.06
N GLN A 575 -0.58 15.10 21.94
CA GLN A 575 -0.25 16.29 21.16
C GLN A 575 -1.25 17.44 21.36
N GLY A 576 -2.30 17.22 22.17
CA GLY A 576 -3.32 18.23 22.44
C GLY A 576 -4.08 18.65 21.17
N TYR A 577 -4.54 17.65 20.39
CA TYR A 577 -5.35 17.90 19.18
C TYR A 577 -6.83 18.07 19.55
N ALA A 578 -7.52 18.96 18.84
CA ALA A 578 -8.94 19.23 19.05
C ALA A 578 -9.81 18.53 17.99
N ARG A 579 -11.03 18.17 18.39
CA ARG A 579 -12.05 17.69 17.45
C ARG A 579 -12.47 18.82 16.52
N PRO A 580 -12.29 18.71 15.18
CA PRO A 580 -12.79 19.73 14.25
C PRO A 580 -14.29 19.56 14.04
N GLU A 581 -15.00 20.67 13.88
CA GLU A 581 -16.38 20.70 13.43
C GLU A 581 -16.41 20.57 11.92
N ILE A 582 -17.10 19.53 11.41
CA ILE A 582 -17.28 19.31 9.98
C ILE A 582 -18.65 19.80 9.56
N VAL A 583 -18.69 20.76 8.65
CA VAL A 583 -19.91 21.44 8.23
C VAL A 583 -20.17 21.30 6.73
N SER A 584 -21.45 21.44 6.35
CA SER A 584 -21.83 21.65 4.95
C SER A 584 -21.46 23.10 4.56
N GLY A 585 -20.75 23.28 3.45
CA GLY A 585 -20.29 24.59 3.04
C GLY A 585 -18.79 24.61 2.76
N ARG A 586 -18.20 25.82 2.75
CA ARG A 586 -16.82 26.04 2.30
C ARG A 586 -15.87 26.65 3.35
N PRO A 587 -16.21 26.74 4.65
CA PRO A 587 -15.30 27.40 5.58
C PRO A 587 -14.04 26.55 5.80
N VAL A 588 -12.92 27.22 5.96
CA VAL A 588 -11.66 26.68 6.51
C VAL A 588 -11.24 27.64 7.61
N PHE A 589 -11.77 27.45 8.81
CA PHE A 589 -11.42 28.22 9.98
C PHE A 589 -10.60 27.37 10.94
N ILE A 590 -9.39 27.79 11.23
CA ILE A 590 -8.45 27.12 12.11
C ILE A 590 -7.92 28.16 13.10
N GLU A 591 -8.11 27.94 14.39
CA GLU A 591 -7.56 28.77 15.47
C GLU A 591 -6.33 28.08 16.06
N ASP A 592 -5.24 28.81 16.22
CA ASP A 592 -3.96 28.29 16.74
C ASP A 592 -3.50 26.99 16.05
N GLY A 593 -3.56 26.96 14.72
CA GLY A 593 -3.17 25.78 13.95
C GLY A 593 -1.66 25.52 14.04
N ARG A 594 -1.29 24.23 14.08
CA ARG A 594 0.09 23.75 14.18
C ARG A 594 0.39 22.73 13.08
N HIS A 595 1.66 22.57 12.74
CA HIS A 595 2.07 21.58 11.75
C HIS A 595 2.36 20.23 12.42
N PRO A 596 1.59 19.14 12.14
CA PRO A 596 1.63 17.90 12.93
C PRO A 596 3.00 17.21 12.97
N VAL A 597 3.81 17.38 11.93
CA VAL A 597 5.14 16.76 11.85
C VAL A 597 6.22 17.66 12.44
N VAL A 598 6.21 18.95 12.07
CA VAL A 598 7.23 19.90 12.54
C VAL A 598 7.13 20.10 14.06
N GLU A 599 5.91 20.18 14.59
CA GLU A 599 5.67 20.28 16.03
C GLU A 599 6.31 19.12 16.79
N GLN A 600 6.17 17.88 16.30
CA GLN A 600 6.76 16.69 16.93
C GLN A 600 8.29 16.60 16.77
N SER A 601 8.86 17.34 15.84
CA SER A 601 10.30 17.41 15.61
C SER A 601 10.99 18.51 16.43
N LEU A 602 10.22 19.43 17.01
CA LEU A 602 10.69 20.53 17.85
C LEU A 602 10.47 20.20 19.34
N PRO A 603 11.24 20.83 20.25
CA PRO A 603 10.92 20.79 21.66
C PRO A 603 9.52 21.33 21.92
N ALA A 604 8.82 20.79 22.93
CA ALA A 604 7.46 21.19 23.25
C ALA A 604 7.35 22.72 23.52
N GLY A 605 6.38 23.36 22.89
CA GLY A 605 6.12 24.81 23.01
C GLY A 605 6.97 25.71 22.11
N PHE A 606 7.86 25.17 21.28
CA PHE A 606 8.66 25.96 20.33
C PHE A 606 7.97 26.22 19.00
N PHE A 607 6.93 25.48 18.64
CA PHE A 607 6.16 25.75 17.43
C PHE A 607 5.26 26.97 17.65
N VAL A 608 5.26 27.91 16.68
CA VAL A 608 4.41 29.08 16.71
C VAL A 608 3.10 28.79 15.97
N PRO A 609 1.96 28.72 16.67
CA PRO A 609 0.66 28.45 16.05
C PRO A 609 0.18 29.66 15.22
N ASN A 610 -0.65 29.38 14.21
CA ASN A 610 -1.21 30.40 13.33
C ASN A 610 -2.67 30.14 12.99
N ASP A 611 -3.44 31.24 12.89
CA ASP A 611 -4.84 31.21 12.49
C ASP A 611 -4.98 31.16 10.96
N THR A 612 -6.11 30.59 10.51
CA THR A 612 -6.48 30.56 9.08
C THR A 612 -7.98 30.79 8.96
N GLY A 613 -8.36 31.69 8.03
CA GLY A 613 -9.78 31.93 7.71
C GLY A 613 -9.96 32.03 6.20
N LEU A 614 -10.64 31.07 5.58
CA LEU A 614 -10.96 30.99 4.14
C LEU A 614 -12.40 30.55 3.92
N GLY A 615 -13.00 31.04 2.84
CA GLY A 615 -14.31 30.64 2.37
C GLY A 615 -15.46 31.11 3.25
N SER A 616 -16.70 31.01 2.75
CA SER A 616 -17.90 31.43 3.45
C SER A 616 -18.67 30.27 4.07
N VAL A 617 -19.28 30.49 5.22
CA VAL A 617 -20.15 29.51 5.89
C VAL A 617 -21.47 29.32 5.12
N ASN A 618 -22.00 30.39 4.51
CA ASN A 618 -23.26 30.36 3.75
C ASN A 618 -23.15 31.18 2.48
N ALA A 619 -23.63 30.65 1.35
CA ALA A 619 -23.65 31.33 0.07
C ALA A 619 -24.57 32.59 0.03
N GLU A 620 -25.47 32.73 1.02
CA GLU A 620 -26.48 33.81 1.08
C GLU A 620 -26.03 35.01 1.95
N VAL A 621 -24.96 34.88 2.73
CA VAL A 621 -24.41 36.00 3.52
C VAL A 621 -23.16 36.56 2.79
N PRO A 622 -23.02 37.88 2.63
CA PRO A 622 -21.83 38.50 2.07
C PRO A 622 -20.59 37.98 2.81
N ALA A 623 -19.65 37.43 2.07
CA ALA A 623 -18.46 36.79 2.64
C ALA A 623 -17.67 37.80 3.49
N THR A 624 -17.56 37.52 4.79
CA THR A 624 -16.66 38.29 5.68
C THR A 624 -15.23 37.73 5.64
N THR A 625 -15.03 36.60 4.95
CA THR A 625 -13.76 35.88 4.83
C THR A 625 -13.38 35.73 3.35
N PRO A 626 -12.08 35.84 3.00
CA PRO A 626 -11.62 35.75 1.62
C PRO A 626 -11.73 34.33 1.07
N ASP A 627 -11.88 34.19 -0.24
CA ASP A 627 -11.63 32.93 -0.95
C ASP A 627 -10.14 32.74 -1.26
N LEU A 628 -9.40 33.86 -1.42
CA LEU A 628 -7.99 33.84 -1.72
C LEU A 628 -7.19 34.72 -0.75
N ILE A 629 -6.17 34.14 -0.13
CA ILE A 629 -5.18 34.84 0.69
C ILE A 629 -3.87 34.98 -0.11
N ILE A 630 -3.40 36.19 -0.31
CA ILE A 630 -2.05 36.50 -0.78
C ILE A 630 -1.13 36.55 0.44
N LEU A 631 -0.24 35.56 0.56
CA LEU A 631 0.70 35.47 1.67
C LEU A 631 2.10 35.95 1.26
N THR A 632 2.52 37.08 1.79
CA THR A 632 3.84 37.67 1.54
C THR A 632 4.77 37.48 2.74
N GLY A 633 6.07 37.54 2.53
CA GLY A 633 7.07 37.47 3.57
C GLY A 633 8.42 36.94 3.05
N PRO A 634 9.49 37.07 3.85
CA PRO A 634 10.84 36.68 3.44
C PRO A 634 10.99 35.18 3.27
N ASN A 635 12.05 34.75 2.58
CA ASN A 635 12.41 33.34 2.52
C ASN A 635 12.85 32.87 3.92
N ALA A 636 12.61 31.61 4.24
CA ALA A 636 12.82 31.00 5.55
C ALA A 636 11.91 31.54 6.68
N SER A 637 10.89 32.36 6.38
CA SER A 637 9.95 32.84 7.40
C SER A 637 8.89 31.83 7.83
N GLY A 638 8.75 30.73 7.08
CA GLY A 638 7.78 29.66 7.38
C GLY A 638 6.54 29.62 6.48
N LYS A 639 6.49 30.37 5.35
CA LYS A 639 5.37 30.37 4.40
C LYS A 639 4.97 28.96 3.96
N SER A 640 5.92 28.18 3.46
CA SER A 640 5.69 26.82 2.98
C SER A 640 5.24 25.87 4.10
N CYS A 641 5.72 26.07 5.34
CA CYS A 641 5.27 25.31 6.51
C CYS A 641 3.80 25.62 6.83
N TYR A 642 3.41 26.89 6.79
CA TYR A 642 2.02 27.31 7.00
C TYR A 642 1.06 26.76 5.93
N LEU A 643 1.45 26.82 4.65
CA LEU A 643 0.67 26.21 3.57
C LEU A 643 0.42 24.72 3.81
N ARG A 644 1.51 23.97 4.07
CA ARG A 644 1.41 22.53 4.36
C ARG A 644 0.57 22.24 5.60
N GLN A 645 0.69 23.05 6.65
CA GLN A 645 -0.11 22.94 7.88
C GLN A 645 -1.61 22.98 7.56
N VAL A 646 -2.07 23.95 6.77
CA VAL A 646 -3.49 24.07 6.41
C VAL A 646 -3.97 22.86 5.61
N GLY A 647 -3.19 22.43 4.62
CA GLY A 647 -3.50 21.22 3.83
C GLY A 647 -3.56 19.95 4.67
N LEU A 648 -2.62 19.77 5.62
CA LEU A 648 -2.59 18.61 6.51
C LEU A 648 -3.74 18.62 7.53
N VAL A 649 -4.10 19.78 8.08
CA VAL A 649 -5.27 19.93 8.98
C VAL A 649 -6.55 19.53 8.24
N GLN A 650 -6.76 20.01 7.02
CA GLN A 650 -7.92 19.65 6.20
C GLN A 650 -7.95 18.15 5.88
N LEU A 651 -6.82 17.57 5.52
CA LEU A 651 -6.69 16.14 5.23
C LEU A 651 -7.00 15.29 6.47
N MET A 652 -6.40 15.63 7.63
CA MET A 652 -6.64 14.92 8.90
C MET A 652 -8.11 14.97 9.30
N ALA A 653 -8.76 16.12 9.13
CA ALA A 653 -10.18 16.28 9.42
C ALA A 653 -11.05 15.33 8.57
N GLN A 654 -10.75 15.21 7.25
CA GLN A 654 -11.48 14.31 6.35
C GLN A 654 -11.10 12.83 6.49
N VAL A 655 -9.97 12.53 7.11
CA VAL A 655 -9.67 11.16 7.60
C VAL A 655 -10.56 10.80 8.79
N GLY A 656 -11.14 11.80 9.48
CA GLY A 656 -11.91 11.64 10.71
C GLY A 656 -11.07 11.78 11.98
N SER A 657 -9.82 12.26 11.85
CA SER A 657 -8.93 12.51 12.99
C SER A 657 -9.22 13.84 13.69
N PHE A 658 -8.80 13.96 14.94
CA PHE A 658 -8.62 15.25 15.59
C PHE A 658 -7.42 15.96 14.97
N VAL A 659 -7.41 17.30 15.04
CA VAL A 659 -6.47 18.15 14.31
C VAL A 659 -5.57 18.97 15.23
N PRO A 660 -4.35 19.30 14.82
CA PRO A 660 -3.41 20.11 15.60
C PRO A 660 -3.81 21.59 15.61
N ALA A 661 -4.87 21.93 16.31
CA ALA A 661 -5.41 23.27 16.47
C ALA A 661 -6.07 23.42 17.83
N LYS A 662 -6.34 24.65 18.27
CA LYS A 662 -7.17 24.91 19.45
C LYS A 662 -8.65 24.66 19.13
N SER A 663 -9.11 25.13 17.97
CA SER A 663 -10.42 24.82 17.39
C SER A 663 -10.33 24.85 15.86
N ALA A 664 -11.23 24.13 15.18
CA ALA A 664 -11.35 24.18 13.74
C ALA A 664 -12.80 23.94 13.30
N MET A 665 -13.29 24.71 12.31
CA MET A 665 -14.53 24.49 11.59
C MET A 665 -14.21 24.36 10.10
N LEU A 666 -14.49 23.18 9.53
CA LEU A 666 -14.01 22.82 8.19
C LEU A 666 -15.15 22.31 7.32
N GLY A 667 -15.30 22.93 6.15
CA GLY A 667 -16.13 22.42 5.08
C GLY A 667 -15.38 21.36 4.30
N VAL A 668 -16.10 20.33 3.85
CA VAL A 668 -15.51 19.23 3.08
C VAL A 668 -14.91 19.75 1.78
N CYS A 669 -13.69 19.34 1.48
CA CYS A 669 -13.00 19.56 0.20
C CYS A 669 -13.20 18.35 -0.72
N ASP A 670 -13.45 18.61 -2.00
CA ASP A 670 -13.43 17.57 -3.04
C ASP A 670 -12.00 17.26 -3.49
N ARG A 671 -11.11 18.26 -3.49
CA ARG A 671 -9.71 18.14 -3.90
C ARG A 671 -8.81 19.05 -3.06
N ILE A 672 -7.59 18.58 -2.83
CA ILE A 672 -6.50 19.40 -2.31
C ILE A 672 -5.40 19.43 -3.36
N PHE A 673 -5.00 20.63 -3.77
CA PHE A 673 -3.89 20.87 -4.67
C PHE A 673 -2.78 21.61 -3.95
N THR A 674 -1.55 21.18 -4.18
CA THR A 674 -0.38 21.90 -3.68
C THR A 674 0.66 22.07 -4.77
N ARG A 675 1.20 23.27 -4.86
CA ARG A 675 2.42 23.57 -5.61
C ARG A 675 3.42 24.18 -4.64
N VAL A 676 4.34 23.37 -4.11
CA VAL A 676 5.31 23.77 -3.08
C VAL A 676 6.71 23.30 -3.47
N GLY A 677 7.64 24.25 -3.64
CA GLY A 677 9.04 23.98 -3.95
C GLY A 677 9.31 23.63 -5.42
N ALA A 678 10.51 23.88 -5.89
CA ALA A 678 11.01 23.42 -7.18
C ALA A 678 11.82 22.13 -6.95
N VAL A 679 11.45 21.05 -7.62
CA VAL A 679 12.28 19.84 -7.70
C VAL A 679 12.73 19.72 -9.15
N ASP A 680 14.04 19.73 -9.35
CA ASP A 680 14.61 19.46 -10.67
C ASP A 680 14.36 17.98 -11.01
N ASP A 681 13.57 17.74 -12.04
CA ASP A 681 13.42 16.41 -12.61
C ASP A 681 14.40 16.21 -13.76
N LEU A 682 15.63 15.92 -13.42
CA LEU A 682 16.69 15.63 -14.39
C LEU A 682 16.40 14.37 -15.21
N ALA A 683 15.53 13.49 -14.75
CA ALA A 683 15.23 12.22 -15.42
C ALA A 683 14.34 12.42 -16.67
N THR A 684 13.44 13.41 -16.62
CA THR A 684 12.55 13.72 -17.76
C THR A 684 13.12 14.76 -18.73
N GLY A 685 14.23 15.44 -18.37
CA GLY A 685 14.84 16.50 -19.17
C GLY A 685 13.97 17.76 -19.31
N GLN A 686 12.91 17.89 -18.53
CA GLN A 686 12.06 19.09 -18.50
C GLN A 686 12.69 20.18 -17.63
N SER A 687 12.59 21.44 -18.06
CA SER A 687 13.01 22.55 -17.23
C SER A 687 12.06 22.69 -16.02
N THR A 688 12.60 23.15 -14.87
CA THR A 688 11.81 23.43 -13.65
C THR A 688 10.61 24.31 -13.92
N PHE A 689 10.73 25.27 -14.85
CA PHE A 689 9.63 26.14 -15.26
C PHE A 689 8.51 25.38 -15.99
N MET A 690 8.83 24.45 -16.89
CA MET A 690 7.82 23.64 -17.58
C MET A 690 7.08 22.70 -16.62
N VAL A 691 7.78 22.09 -15.67
CA VAL A 691 7.16 21.28 -14.61
C VAL A 691 6.19 22.16 -13.81
N GLU A 692 6.61 23.35 -13.41
CA GLU A 692 5.77 24.31 -12.69
C GLU A 692 4.51 24.71 -13.49
N MET A 693 4.66 24.96 -14.79
CA MET A 693 3.52 25.31 -15.64
C MET A 693 2.55 24.16 -15.85
N ASN A 694 3.05 22.92 -15.98
CA ASN A 694 2.22 21.72 -16.09
C ASN A 694 1.42 21.48 -14.79
N GLU A 695 2.05 21.63 -13.63
CA GLU A 695 1.37 21.50 -12.33
C GLU A 695 0.31 22.60 -12.16
N THR A 696 0.63 23.84 -12.53
CA THR A 696 -0.31 24.97 -12.46
C THR A 696 -1.49 24.77 -13.43
N ALA A 697 -1.24 24.29 -14.65
CA ALA A 697 -2.28 23.96 -15.61
C ALA A 697 -3.21 22.85 -15.09
N ASN A 698 -2.64 21.78 -14.47
CA ASN A 698 -3.44 20.75 -13.85
C ASN A 698 -4.37 21.32 -12.76
N ILE A 699 -3.87 22.22 -11.92
CA ILE A 699 -4.67 22.87 -10.88
C ILE A 699 -5.81 23.68 -11.51
N LEU A 700 -5.51 24.56 -12.48
CA LEU A 700 -6.50 25.46 -13.08
C LEU A 700 -7.58 24.71 -13.88
N ASN A 701 -7.25 23.56 -14.47
CA ASN A 701 -8.20 22.74 -15.24
C ASN A 701 -9.12 21.89 -14.37
N HIS A 702 -8.69 21.51 -13.15
CA HIS A 702 -9.43 20.55 -12.32
C HIS A 702 -9.92 21.11 -10.98
N ALA A 703 -9.50 22.31 -10.58
CA ALA A 703 -9.98 22.93 -9.36
C ALA A 703 -11.45 23.33 -9.48
N THR A 704 -12.19 23.15 -8.39
CA THR A 704 -13.60 23.53 -8.24
C THR A 704 -13.76 24.55 -7.13
N PRO A 705 -14.93 25.17 -6.97
CA PRO A 705 -15.18 26.02 -5.79
C PRO A 705 -15.02 25.28 -4.44
N GLN A 706 -15.14 23.96 -4.43
CA GLN A 706 -14.98 23.14 -3.23
C GLN A 706 -13.51 22.72 -2.98
N SER A 707 -12.60 23.02 -3.89
CA SER A 707 -11.20 22.66 -3.77
C SER A 707 -10.44 23.57 -2.81
N LEU A 708 -9.37 23.02 -2.19
CA LEU A 708 -8.36 23.78 -1.46
C LEU A 708 -7.07 23.82 -2.28
N VAL A 709 -6.61 25.02 -2.62
CA VAL A 709 -5.43 25.25 -3.47
C VAL A 709 -4.34 25.97 -2.67
N LEU A 710 -3.15 25.38 -2.62
CA LEU A 710 -2.01 25.86 -1.85
C LEU A 710 -0.82 26.08 -2.79
N LEU A 711 -0.53 27.33 -3.11
CA LEU A 711 0.49 27.71 -4.09
C LEU A 711 1.67 28.40 -3.40
N ASP A 712 2.87 27.95 -3.70
CA ASP A 712 4.11 28.52 -3.18
C ASP A 712 5.01 28.98 -4.35
N GLU A 713 5.12 30.30 -4.50
CA GLU A 713 6.09 30.98 -5.35
C GLU A 713 6.02 30.61 -6.84
N ILE A 714 4.87 30.81 -7.48
CA ILE A 714 4.70 30.61 -8.93
C ILE A 714 5.44 31.72 -9.70
N GLY A 715 6.07 31.35 -10.83
CA GLY A 715 6.76 32.25 -11.75
C GLY A 715 8.25 32.43 -11.50
N ARG A 716 8.88 31.57 -10.67
CA ARG A 716 10.32 31.69 -10.36
C ARG A 716 11.27 31.29 -11.51
N GLY A 717 10.83 30.43 -12.39
CA GLY A 717 11.70 29.80 -13.41
C GLY A 717 11.90 30.61 -14.69
N THR A 718 11.41 31.90 -14.76
CA THR A 718 11.44 32.76 -15.93
C THR A 718 11.85 34.19 -15.60
N ALA A 719 11.82 35.08 -16.60
CA ALA A 719 12.08 36.50 -16.38
C ALA A 719 11.07 37.11 -15.38
N THR A 720 11.51 38.05 -14.54
CA THR A 720 10.73 38.60 -13.42
C THR A 720 9.35 39.09 -13.84
N PHE A 721 9.25 39.79 -14.95
CA PHE A 721 7.98 40.35 -15.43
C PHE A 721 7.06 39.28 -16.01
N ASP A 722 7.58 38.28 -16.70
CA ASP A 722 6.79 37.15 -17.19
C ASP A 722 6.24 36.34 -16.00
N GLY A 723 7.09 36.08 -15.02
CA GLY A 723 6.72 35.35 -13.79
C GLY A 723 5.63 36.10 -13.00
N LEU A 724 5.79 37.39 -12.79
CA LEU A 724 4.78 38.23 -12.14
C LEU A 724 3.45 38.25 -12.92
N SER A 725 3.50 38.39 -14.25
CA SER A 725 2.30 38.40 -15.08
C SER A 725 1.52 37.10 -15.03
N ILE A 726 2.22 35.95 -15.04
CA ILE A 726 1.61 34.62 -14.90
C ILE A 726 1.02 34.47 -13.49
N ALA A 727 1.78 34.78 -12.44
CA ALA A 727 1.33 34.70 -11.06
C ALA A 727 0.08 35.55 -10.80
N TRP A 728 0.04 36.75 -11.34
CA TRP A 728 -1.14 37.64 -11.28
C TRP A 728 -2.36 37.01 -11.94
N ALA A 729 -2.22 36.57 -13.21
CA ALA A 729 -3.31 35.95 -13.96
C ALA A 729 -3.84 34.66 -13.30
N VAL A 730 -2.96 33.83 -12.76
CA VAL A 730 -3.33 32.60 -12.02
C VAL A 730 -4.14 32.96 -10.76
N ALA A 731 -3.66 33.93 -9.97
CA ALA A 731 -4.36 34.33 -8.74
C ALA A 731 -5.74 34.94 -9.05
N GLU A 732 -5.82 35.79 -10.07
CA GLU A 732 -7.08 36.42 -10.53
C GLU A 732 -8.07 35.38 -11.04
N TYR A 733 -7.61 34.39 -11.83
CA TYR A 733 -8.43 33.30 -12.35
C TYR A 733 -8.97 32.40 -11.25
N LEU A 734 -8.13 32.03 -10.27
CA LEU A 734 -8.55 31.23 -9.12
C LEU A 734 -9.61 31.94 -8.26
N ALA A 735 -9.47 33.29 -8.08
CA ALA A 735 -10.39 34.05 -7.25
C ALA A 735 -11.70 34.39 -7.98
N SER A 736 -11.65 34.73 -9.29
CA SER A 736 -12.79 35.28 -10.03
C SER A 736 -13.58 34.25 -10.82
N ASP A 737 -12.88 33.33 -11.48
CA ASP A 737 -13.49 32.35 -12.41
C ASP A 737 -13.78 31.00 -11.73
N ILE A 738 -12.84 30.49 -10.95
CA ILE A 738 -13.02 29.20 -10.24
C ILE A 738 -13.69 29.42 -8.88
N GLY A 739 -13.26 30.45 -8.12
CA GLY A 739 -13.72 30.70 -6.76
C GLY A 739 -13.22 29.65 -5.75
N ALA A 740 -12.05 29.00 -5.98
CA ALA A 740 -11.48 28.02 -5.08
C ALA A 740 -10.89 28.67 -3.82
N ARG A 741 -10.94 27.94 -2.68
CA ARG A 741 -10.26 28.35 -1.45
C ARG A 741 -8.76 28.28 -1.66
N THR A 742 -8.08 29.42 -1.66
CA THR A 742 -6.69 29.47 -2.10
C THR A 742 -5.80 30.24 -1.11
N ILE A 743 -4.62 29.68 -0.80
CA ILE A 743 -3.52 30.42 -0.17
C ILE A 743 -2.38 30.48 -1.18
N PHE A 744 -2.04 31.70 -1.59
CA PHE A 744 -1.01 31.96 -2.56
C PHE A 744 0.18 32.63 -1.87
N ALA A 745 1.21 31.87 -1.54
CA ALA A 745 2.44 32.43 -1.01
C ALA A 745 3.33 32.94 -2.15
N THR A 746 3.84 34.16 -2.03
CA THR A 746 4.63 34.79 -3.06
C THR A 746 5.70 35.74 -2.49
N HIS A 747 6.70 36.00 -3.29
CA HIS A 747 7.68 37.07 -3.06
C HIS A 747 7.42 38.31 -3.92
N TYR A 748 6.42 38.27 -4.83
CA TYR A 748 5.97 39.40 -5.62
C TYR A 748 5.03 40.24 -4.75
N HIS A 749 5.53 41.37 -4.25
CA HIS A 749 4.75 42.34 -3.45
C HIS A 749 3.64 43.00 -4.24
N GLU A 750 3.80 43.09 -5.56
CA GLU A 750 2.82 43.64 -6.50
C GLU A 750 1.50 42.86 -6.46
N LEU A 751 1.48 41.60 -6.14
CA LEU A 751 0.25 40.80 -6.00
C LEU A 751 -0.65 41.34 -4.87
N ASN A 752 -0.10 42.05 -3.88
CA ASN A 752 -0.91 42.68 -2.82
C ASN A 752 -1.99 43.62 -3.36
N GLU A 753 -1.82 44.15 -4.57
CA GLU A 753 -2.80 45.03 -5.21
C GLU A 753 -4.09 44.29 -5.59
N LEU A 754 -4.07 42.94 -5.75
CA LEU A 754 -5.27 42.16 -6.04
C LEU A 754 -6.34 42.30 -4.96
N ALA A 755 -5.96 42.46 -3.69
CA ALA A 755 -6.90 42.68 -2.59
C ALA A 755 -7.66 44.00 -2.69
N SER A 756 -7.09 44.97 -3.40
CA SER A 756 -7.79 46.27 -3.70
C SER A 756 -8.72 46.16 -4.90
N LEU A 757 -8.54 45.17 -5.74
CA LEU A 757 -9.29 44.96 -6.99
C LEU A 757 -10.41 43.95 -6.87
N LEU A 758 -10.25 42.96 -6.00
CA LEU A 758 -11.15 41.83 -5.80
C LEU A 758 -11.59 41.77 -4.33
N SER A 759 -12.89 41.79 -4.07
CA SER A 759 -13.47 41.83 -2.71
C SER A 759 -13.31 40.53 -1.93
N ASN A 760 -13.03 39.42 -2.61
CA ASN A 760 -12.81 38.09 -2.00
C ASN A 760 -11.32 37.71 -1.89
N VAL A 761 -10.42 38.72 -2.01
CA VAL A 761 -8.98 38.55 -1.84
C VAL A 761 -8.49 39.37 -0.66
N GLU A 762 -7.72 38.79 0.23
CA GLU A 762 -7.07 39.47 1.34
C GLU A 762 -5.56 39.22 1.38
N ASN A 763 -4.82 40.20 1.90
CA ASN A 763 -3.38 40.15 2.06
C ASN A 763 -3.03 39.73 3.47
N TYR A 764 -2.09 38.79 3.58
CA TYR A 764 -1.48 38.37 4.82
C TYR A 764 0.04 38.36 4.70
N GLN A 765 0.73 38.51 5.83
CA GLN A 765 2.19 38.54 5.88
C GLN A 765 2.72 37.67 7.01
N VAL A 766 3.89 37.07 6.80
CA VAL A 766 4.64 36.48 7.90
C VAL A 766 5.49 37.55 8.57
N THR A 767 5.25 37.78 9.85
CA THR A 767 5.86 38.89 10.58
C THR A 767 7.34 38.68 10.89
N VAL A 768 8.09 39.74 10.80
CA VAL A 768 9.54 39.81 11.07
C VAL A 768 9.79 40.94 12.07
N LYS A 769 10.68 40.73 13.01
CA LYS A 769 11.16 41.78 13.90
C LYS A 769 12.55 42.22 13.48
N GLU A 770 12.63 43.46 12.98
CA GLU A 770 13.90 44.08 12.65
C GLU A 770 14.60 44.57 13.92
N MET A 771 15.83 44.16 14.11
CA MET A 771 16.75 44.65 15.13
C MET A 771 17.94 45.32 14.46
N PRO A 772 18.67 46.24 15.10
CA PRO A 772 19.77 46.98 14.45
C PRO A 772 20.77 46.05 13.75
N ASP A 773 21.07 44.89 14.31
CA ASP A 773 22.11 43.99 13.83
C ASP A 773 21.60 42.63 13.35
N GLN A 774 20.28 42.36 13.47
CA GLN A 774 19.71 41.06 13.07
C GLN A 774 18.21 41.16 12.75
N ILE A 775 17.74 40.16 11.99
CA ILE A 775 16.32 39.95 11.77
C ILE A 775 15.90 38.68 12.52
N ILE A 776 14.80 38.81 13.25
CA ILE A 776 14.18 37.68 13.95
C ILE A 776 12.89 37.33 13.22
N PHE A 777 12.80 36.12 12.69
CA PHE A 777 11.57 35.58 12.13
C PHE A 777 10.65 35.18 13.28
N LEU A 778 9.46 35.80 13.35
CA LEU A 778 8.48 35.51 14.39
C LEU A 778 7.60 34.32 14.03
N HIS A 779 7.60 33.89 12.78
CA HIS A 779 6.76 32.80 12.23
C HIS A 779 5.27 33.01 12.46
N GLN A 780 4.81 34.24 12.67
CA GLN A 780 3.42 34.62 12.86
C GLN A 780 2.83 35.16 11.56
N VAL A 781 1.71 34.59 11.14
CA VAL A 781 0.91 35.04 10.00
C VAL A 781 -0.11 36.07 10.49
N ARG A 782 -0.16 37.25 9.90
CA ARG A 782 -1.09 38.33 10.26
C ARG A 782 -1.70 39.00 9.03
N PRO A 783 -2.91 39.55 9.11
CA PRO A 783 -3.49 40.37 8.06
C PRO A 783 -2.56 41.56 7.69
N GLY A 784 -2.54 41.90 6.39
CA GLY A 784 -1.71 42.97 5.82
C GLY A 784 -0.65 42.42 4.86
N GLY A 785 -0.20 43.25 3.92
CA GLY A 785 0.87 42.92 2.98
C GLY A 785 2.23 43.35 3.50
N ALA A 786 3.29 42.58 3.18
CA ALA A 786 4.66 42.98 3.45
C ALA A 786 5.11 43.97 2.34
N ASP A 787 5.62 45.13 2.74
CA ASP A 787 6.06 46.16 1.82
C ASP A 787 7.57 46.08 1.52
N LYS A 788 8.30 45.22 2.20
CA LYS A 788 9.77 45.12 2.10
C LYS A 788 10.24 43.73 1.75
N SER A 789 11.23 43.62 0.89
CA SER A 789 11.96 42.39 0.65
C SER A 789 13.17 42.26 1.63
N TYR A 790 13.40 41.05 2.16
CA TYR A 790 14.47 40.78 3.11
C TYR A 790 15.59 39.88 2.53
N GLY A 791 15.65 39.72 1.21
CA GLY A 791 16.63 38.83 0.55
C GLY A 791 18.08 39.25 0.83
N ILE A 792 18.38 40.53 0.86
CA ILE A 792 19.73 41.07 1.15
C ILE A 792 20.12 40.76 2.60
N GLU A 793 19.19 40.84 3.54
CA GLU A 793 19.46 40.53 4.95
C GLU A 793 19.62 39.01 5.17
N ALA A 794 18.84 38.19 4.46
CA ALA A 794 19.07 36.74 4.45
C ALA A 794 20.47 36.39 3.92
N GLY A 795 20.92 37.08 2.86
CA GLY A 795 22.30 36.94 2.35
C GLY A 795 23.36 37.32 3.40
N ARG A 796 23.11 38.40 4.18
CA ARG A 796 23.96 38.78 5.29
C ARG A 796 24.06 37.71 6.39
N LEU A 797 22.91 37.14 6.78
CA LEU A 797 22.84 36.03 7.75
C LEU A 797 23.53 34.76 7.25
N ALA A 798 23.48 34.51 5.94
CA ALA A 798 24.18 33.40 5.28
C ALA A 798 25.70 33.63 5.16
N GLY A 799 26.23 34.79 5.59
CA GLY A 799 27.66 35.08 5.62
C GLY A 799 28.21 35.70 4.34
N LEU A 800 27.41 36.33 3.49
CA LEU A 800 27.94 37.08 2.35
C LEU A 800 28.82 38.22 2.80
N PRO A 801 29.91 38.52 2.09
CA PRO A 801 30.85 39.60 2.45
C PRO A 801 30.15 40.95 2.64
N PRO A 802 30.50 41.79 3.65
CA PRO A 802 29.85 43.05 3.94
C PRO A 802 29.84 44.05 2.76
N SER A 803 30.89 44.02 1.93
CA SER A 803 31.00 44.82 0.71
C SER A 803 29.93 44.47 -0.33
N VAL A 804 29.62 43.16 -0.49
CA VAL A 804 28.56 42.68 -1.39
C VAL A 804 27.20 43.13 -0.87
N ILE A 805 26.93 42.99 0.43
CA ILE A 805 25.69 43.41 1.08
C ILE A 805 25.49 44.95 0.92
N SER A 806 26.53 45.76 1.18
CA SER A 806 26.44 47.21 1.01
C SER A 806 26.12 47.61 -0.43
N ARG A 807 26.78 46.96 -1.39
CA ARG A 807 26.52 47.22 -2.81
C ARG A 807 25.11 46.75 -3.23
N ALA A 808 24.65 45.64 -2.77
CA ALA A 808 23.29 45.14 -3.03
C ALA A 808 22.23 46.12 -2.52
N LYS A 809 22.39 46.71 -1.33
CA LYS A 809 21.49 47.74 -0.79
C LYS A 809 21.46 49.02 -1.67
N GLN A 810 22.62 49.44 -2.18
CA GLN A 810 22.70 50.60 -3.09
C GLN A 810 21.97 50.32 -4.41
N VAL A 811 22.18 49.13 -5.01
CA VAL A 811 21.51 48.74 -6.25
C VAL A 811 20.01 48.68 -6.06
N MET A 812 19.54 48.05 -4.94
CA MET A 812 18.14 47.93 -4.59
C MET A 812 17.45 49.30 -4.52
N GLY A 813 18.05 50.26 -3.80
CA GLY A 813 17.50 51.63 -3.72
C GLY A 813 17.42 52.34 -5.06
N GLN A 814 18.30 52.04 -6.03
CA GLN A 814 18.22 52.58 -7.39
C GLN A 814 17.07 51.93 -8.18
N ILE A 815 16.84 50.64 -8.02
CA ILE A 815 15.75 49.92 -8.70
C ILE A 815 14.39 50.38 -8.17
N GLU A 816 14.22 50.53 -6.86
CA GLU A 816 12.98 50.96 -6.21
C GLU A 816 12.55 52.36 -6.62
N GLN A 817 13.51 53.28 -6.84
CA GLN A 817 13.21 54.64 -7.31
C GLN A 817 12.63 54.69 -8.75
N HIS A 818 12.88 53.69 -9.57
CA HIS A 818 12.45 53.61 -10.97
C HIS A 818 11.26 52.68 -11.22
N SER A 819 10.84 51.91 -10.24
CA SER A 819 9.76 50.89 -10.38
C SER A 819 8.43 51.45 -9.87
N LYS A 820 7.56 51.94 -10.77
CA LYS A 820 6.17 52.34 -10.49
C LYS A 820 5.15 51.36 -11.08
N ILE A 821 5.43 50.09 -11.07
CA ILE A 821 4.64 49.06 -11.76
C ILE A 821 3.25 48.89 -11.13
N ALA A 822 3.12 48.91 -9.82
CA ALA A 822 1.85 48.74 -9.10
C ALA A 822 0.86 49.88 -9.34
N VAL A 823 1.36 51.12 -9.50
CA VAL A 823 0.51 52.30 -9.79
C VAL A 823 -0.08 52.25 -11.21
N GLY A 824 0.69 51.75 -12.19
CA GLY A 824 0.23 51.64 -13.57
C GLY A 824 -0.84 50.58 -13.81
N LEU A 825 -0.87 49.55 -12.98
CA LEU A 825 -1.88 48.47 -13.06
C LEU A 825 -3.25 48.90 -12.52
N ARG A 826 -3.30 49.85 -11.56
CA ARG A 826 -4.55 50.46 -11.05
C ARG A 826 -5.23 51.32 -12.10
N GLU A 827 -4.49 52.13 -12.86
CA GLU A 827 -5.04 53.08 -13.86
C GLU A 827 -5.65 52.36 -15.07
N ASN A 828 -5.10 51.23 -15.49
CA ASN A 828 -5.60 50.49 -16.66
C ASN A 828 -6.93 49.72 -16.41
N LYS A 829 -7.24 49.31 -15.18
CA LYS A 829 -8.49 48.56 -14.91
C LYS A 829 -9.71 49.44 -14.77
N THR A 830 -9.57 50.69 -14.34
CA THR A 830 -10.64 51.68 -14.37
C THR A 830 -11.10 51.92 -15.81
N ASP A 831 -10.19 51.86 -16.77
CA ASP A 831 -10.48 52.00 -18.21
C ASP A 831 -11.11 50.70 -18.81
N VAL A 832 -10.75 49.52 -18.35
CA VAL A 832 -11.30 48.25 -18.83
C VAL A 832 -12.71 48.00 -18.26
N ILE A 833 -12.91 48.31 -16.98
CA ILE A 833 -14.24 48.21 -16.34
C ILE A 833 -15.21 49.21 -16.91
N SER A 834 -14.75 50.45 -17.17
CA SER A 834 -15.58 51.47 -17.85
C SER A 834 -15.92 51.08 -19.30
N LYS A 835 -15.00 50.43 -20.02
CA LYS A 835 -15.24 49.90 -21.38
C LYS A 835 -16.14 48.67 -21.37
N ALA A 836 -16.05 47.79 -20.36
CA ALA A 836 -16.94 46.62 -20.19
C ALA A 836 -18.36 47.06 -19.78
N ALA A 837 -18.48 48.02 -18.86
CA ALA A 837 -19.76 48.60 -18.47
C ALA A 837 -20.41 49.35 -19.66
N ALA A 838 -19.65 50.10 -20.43
CA ALA A 838 -20.10 50.76 -21.66
C ALA A 838 -20.54 49.78 -22.75
N LYS A 839 -19.86 48.60 -22.83
CA LYS A 839 -20.20 47.52 -23.78
C LYS A 839 -21.46 46.78 -23.33
N ALA A 840 -21.67 46.58 -22.02
CA ALA A 840 -22.88 46.00 -21.45
C ALA A 840 -24.10 46.91 -21.63
N GLU A 841 -23.96 48.24 -21.45
CA GLU A 841 -25.02 49.20 -21.73
C GLU A 841 -25.35 49.31 -23.23
N THR A 842 -24.37 49.18 -24.12
CA THR A 842 -24.62 49.18 -25.59
C THR A 842 -25.30 47.88 -26.02
N THR A 843 -25.05 46.75 -25.37
CA THR A 843 -25.71 45.47 -25.66
C THR A 843 -27.16 45.50 -25.16
N THR A 844 -27.44 46.11 -24.02
CA THR A 844 -28.80 46.30 -23.50
C THR A 844 -29.62 47.29 -24.33
N LYS A 845 -29.00 48.35 -24.84
CA LYS A 845 -29.65 49.30 -25.76
C LYS A 845 -29.94 48.71 -27.14
N LYS A 846 -29.09 47.79 -27.66
CA LYS A 846 -29.36 47.05 -28.90
C LYS A 846 -30.48 45.98 -28.75
N LYS A 847 -30.66 45.37 -27.56
CA LYS A 847 -31.79 44.44 -27.29
C LYS A 847 -33.10 45.18 -27.11
N LYS A 848 -33.15 46.44 -26.66
CA LYS A 848 -34.39 47.24 -26.54
C LYS A 848 -34.87 47.86 -27.86
N ARG A 849 -34.05 47.96 -28.91
CA ARG A 849 -34.42 48.50 -30.22
C ARG A 849 -34.97 47.46 -31.23
N ARG A 850 -35.09 46.19 -30.89
CA ARG A 850 -35.56 45.14 -31.78
C ARG A 850 -36.90 44.54 -31.37
N LYS A 851 -37.78 45.29 -30.67
CA LYS A 851 -39.18 44.91 -30.44
C LYS A 851 -40.07 46.07 -30.74
N LYS A 852 -40.59 46.11 -31.97
CA LYS A 852 -41.95 46.57 -32.31
C LYS A 852 -42.49 45.75 -33.48
N PRO A 853 -43.77 45.49 -33.51
CA PRO A 853 -44.33 44.28 -34.11
C PRO A 853 -44.97 44.53 -35.45
N ASN A 854 -45.10 43.48 -36.26
CA ASN A 854 -46.23 43.37 -37.17
C ASN A 854 -46.77 41.95 -37.12
N ALA A 855 -48.08 41.96 -36.89
CA ALA A 855 -48.93 40.79 -36.82
C ALA A 855 -49.12 40.15 -38.18
N THR A 856 -49.17 38.84 -38.15
CA THR A 856 -50.23 38.03 -38.86
C THR A 856 -50.01 36.56 -38.48
N THR A 857 -51.05 36.04 -37.90
CA THR A 857 -51.27 34.63 -37.61
C THR A 857 -51.45 33.85 -38.90
N PRO A 858 -51.07 32.57 -38.95
CA PRO A 858 -52.11 31.52 -38.93
C PRO A 858 -51.76 30.31 -38.01
N GLU A 859 -52.82 29.68 -37.61
CA GLU A 859 -52.99 28.59 -36.68
C GLU A 859 -52.28 27.26 -36.98
N PRO A 860 -52.25 26.33 -36.00
CA PRO A 860 -51.29 25.27 -35.92
C PRO A 860 -51.78 23.94 -36.56
N LYS A 861 -50.90 23.22 -37.13
CA LYS A 861 -51.08 21.78 -37.36
C LYS A 861 -50.37 20.96 -36.28
N GLN A 862 -51.16 20.24 -35.54
CA GLN A 862 -50.77 19.16 -34.64
C GLN A 862 -50.01 18.08 -35.38
N THR A 863 -48.81 17.78 -34.89
CA THR A 863 -48.22 16.43 -35.02
C THR A 863 -47.66 16.04 -33.66
N THR A 864 -48.38 15.14 -33.09
CA THR A 864 -48.02 14.36 -31.92
C THR A 864 -46.84 13.47 -32.25
N GLU A 865 -45.63 13.76 -31.69
CA GLU A 865 -44.61 12.74 -31.48
C GLU A 865 -44.30 12.68 -29.98
N THR A 866 -44.69 11.55 -29.44
CA THR A 866 -44.41 11.09 -28.10
C THR A 866 -42.91 10.87 -27.96
N LEU A 867 -42.23 11.77 -27.25
CA LEU A 867 -40.93 11.50 -26.67
C LEU A 867 -41.15 10.91 -25.26
N SER A 868 -40.89 9.63 -25.14
CA SER A 868 -40.81 8.94 -23.86
C SER A 868 -39.65 9.54 -23.05
N GLU A 869 -39.95 10.16 -21.95
CA GLU A 869 -39.02 10.43 -20.86
C GLU A 869 -38.48 9.11 -20.30
N SER A 870 -37.29 8.74 -20.64
CA SER A 870 -36.48 7.78 -19.88
C SER A 870 -35.97 8.50 -18.67
N MET A 871 -36.67 8.39 -17.54
CA MET A 871 -36.07 8.66 -16.22
C MET A 871 -34.91 7.71 -16.05
N VAL A 872 -33.69 8.22 -16.11
CA VAL A 872 -32.49 7.57 -15.59
C VAL A 872 -32.60 7.62 -14.08
N ASN A 873 -33.05 6.51 -13.47
CA ASN A 873 -32.89 6.29 -12.04
C ASN A 873 -31.37 6.18 -11.76
N PHE A 874 -30.81 7.22 -11.16
CA PHE A 874 -29.57 7.08 -10.44
C PHE A 874 -29.78 6.10 -9.28
N PRO A 875 -28.88 5.13 -9.04
CA PRO A 875 -28.96 4.32 -7.84
C PRO A 875 -28.85 5.23 -6.61
N LEU A 876 -29.70 4.96 -5.63
CA LEU A 876 -29.66 5.60 -4.32
C LEU A 876 -28.25 5.48 -3.75
N GLU A 877 -27.72 6.58 -3.21
CA GLU A 877 -26.47 6.59 -2.45
C GLU A 877 -26.50 5.45 -1.41
N PRO A 878 -25.40 4.68 -1.26
CA PRO A 878 -25.34 3.65 -0.23
C PRO A 878 -25.58 4.31 1.14
N SER A 879 -26.30 3.59 2.00
CA SER A 879 -26.59 4.09 3.35
C SER A 879 -25.28 4.36 4.11
N PRO A 880 -25.28 5.23 5.12
CA PRO A 880 -24.09 5.47 5.95
C PRO A 880 -23.51 4.20 6.58
N GLU A 881 -24.36 3.18 6.77
CA GLU A 881 -23.93 1.85 7.26
C GLU A 881 -23.18 1.06 6.20
N GLU A 882 -23.56 1.14 4.92
CA GLU A 882 -22.86 0.47 3.83
C GLU A 882 -21.50 1.09 3.52
N GLN A 883 -21.34 2.43 3.70
CA GLN A 883 -20.03 3.08 3.62
C GLN A 883 -19.11 2.70 4.79
N LEU A 884 -19.66 2.50 5.98
CA LEU A 884 -18.93 2.03 7.14
C LEU A 884 -18.46 0.57 6.96
N ASP A 885 -19.24 -0.27 6.28
CA ASP A 885 -18.89 -1.68 6.05
C ASP A 885 -17.89 -1.90 4.91
N MET A 886 -17.76 -0.95 3.99
CA MET A 886 -16.75 -1.03 2.93
C MET A 886 -15.32 -0.76 3.42
N PHE A 887 -15.16 -0.06 4.57
CA PHE A 887 -13.85 0.41 5.06
C PHE A 887 -13.64 0.26 6.58
N GLY A 888 -14.60 -0.32 7.28
CA GLY A 888 -14.56 -0.51 8.74
C GLY A 888 -14.02 -1.84 9.16
#